data_5692a7f64251dfdc3b9e01616084a787
#
_entry.id   5692a7f64251dfdc3b9e01616084a787
#
_cell.length_a   1.000
_cell.length_b   1.000
_cell.length_c   1.000
_cell.angle_alpha   90.00
_cell.angle_beta   90.00
_cell.angle_gamma   90.00
#
_symmetry.space_group_name_H-M   'P 1'
#
loop_
_entity.id
_entity.type
_entity.pdbx_description
1 polymer ?
#
loop_
_entity_poly.entity_id
_entity_poly.type
_entity_poly.pdbx_seq_one_letter_code
_entity_poly.pdbx_strand_id
1 'polypeptide(L)'
;MKKSGIIFSLLATAILIVSAFSSASAQMSRKPSPTREPSGAMSKKPDSVKRFLNRINSQKDFDLMVRTYHQGTPYALPHAMFVIDRRAKNKIYFVNSQKYRFHKDFLLANYLIPRGGDVFETIYIRQDRRFIVGTIAWQKTVEKFTFELWEGDLASAELIKLAYDTINKNFFEEVAYKPNSIRQDDATASLGIRRVSADEIQKNQEYLALNTGKAVGRIHIIDKLDDTVEIGDNEILVLKELPINLPPVRGIIVAKPSTPLSHVNILAKGWGIPNVYIKDADKLFKEFDTYWMSLDAKLTDYDLKRADLEQLKQNQTPDQTAAPSDLKITKIATLREMQKKDSIIYGGKSANLGEMINAKIPNLVVPDGFTVPFYWYDKFMKDNGFDQKVDEYLDDNDFVHNPRIRRQKLEAFRAEIQAGKFDENLKSEIIKKWRTELKGAGVFVRSSSNAEDLPNFSGAGLYSSVANVKTEEKIIEAMKTVWASLWNFDAYESRVRNYVDQRTVYMSALIQTGINMDSGGVMFTKDPFDPENKNAVYIAAVWGHNDPITGNKFVPEQLLFNPKSNAVQVLTLSQQDSVLKFGADGDLIKTSEATTRRVLTDKNVRELVKTASVIKRIFGGKKEQDIEWGIMNGKIYVLQSRPYIEK
;
A
#
# COMPACT_ATOMS: atom_id res chain seq x y z
N MET A 1 -34.49 -41.72 -38.69
CA MET A 1 -34.36 -42.81 -37.71
C MET A 1 -33.00 -43.45 -37.80
N LYS A 2 -32.22 -43.49 -36.74
CA LYS A 2 -30.84 -43.97 -36.46
C LYS A 2 -29.86 -42.82 -36.20
N LYS A 3 -29.89 -42.35 -34.96
CA LYS A 3 -28.76 -41.68 -34.29
C LYS A 3 -29.03 -41.47 -32.78
N SER A 4 -29.65 -42.44 -32.09
CA SER A 4 -29.86 -42.34 -30.63
C SER A 4 -29.36 -43.56 -29.84
N GLY A 5 -28.58 -44.45 -30.45
CA GLY A 5 -28.15 -45.70 -29.80
C GLY A 5 -26.71 -45.72 -29.26
N ILE A 6 -25.89 -44.72 -29.53
CA ILE A 6 -24.44 -44.77 -29.20
C ILE A 6 -24.09 -44.01 -27.91
N ILE A 7 -24.95 -43.07 -27.45
CA ILE A 7 -24.64 -42.25 -26.25
C ILE A 7 -24.98 -42.99 -24.94
N PHE A 8 -25.90 -43.96 -24.96
CA PHE A 8 -26.25 -44.74 -23.76
C PHE A 8 -25.27 -45.85 -23.41
N SER A 9 -24.46 -46.33 -24.39
CA SER A 9 -23.45 -47.36 -24.15
C SER A 9 -22.18 -46.87 -23.49
N LEU A 10 -21.85 -45.58 -23.64
CA LEU A 10 -20.65 -44.98 -23.04
C LEU A 10 -20.87 -44.56 -21.57
N LEU A 11 -22.09 -44.26 -21.15
CA LEU A 11 -22.40 -43.92 -19.77
C LEU A 11 -22.47 -45.15 -18.86
N ALA A 12 -22.92 -46.31 -19.40
CA ALA A 12 -22.97 -47.56 -18.65
C ALA A 12 -21.59 -48.17 -18.39
N THR A 13 -20.63 -47.94 -19.30
CA THR A 13 -19.24 -48.40 -19.14
C THR A 13 -18.43 -47.54 -18.14
N ALA A 14 -18.76 -46.27 -18.00
CA ALA A 14 -18.10 -45.38 -17.02
C ALA A 14 -18.56 -45.69 -15.57
N ILE A 15 -19.80 -46.08 -15.37
CA ILE A 15 -20.33 -46.43 -14.04
C ILE A 15 -19.79 -47.78 -13.55
N LEU A 16 -19.53 -48.73 -14.46
CA LEU A 16 -18.93 -50.02 -14.12
C LEU A 16 -17.44 -49.96 -13.77
N ILE A 17 -16.72 -48.98 -14.29
CA ILE A 17 -15.31 -48.79 -13.94
C ILE A 17 -15.12 -48.14 -12.58
N VAL A 18 -16.04 -47.24 -12.14
CA VAL A 18 -15.99 -46.61 -10.81
C VAL A 18 -16.38 -47.58 -9.70
N SER A 19 -17.30 -48.54 -9.98
CA SER A 19 -17.65 -49.57 -9.00
C SER A 19 -16.60 -50.69 -8.85
N ALA A 20 -15.76 -50.91 -9.86
CA ALA A 20 -14.67 -51.89 -9.78
C ALA A 20 -13.46 -51.38 -8.99
N PHE A 21 -13.25 -50.05 -8.91
CA PHE A 21 -12.17 -49.47 -8.10
C PHE A 21 -12.49 -49.34 -6.61
N SER A 22 -13.76 -49.26 -6.23
CA SER A 22 -14.17 -49.21 -4.82
C SER A 22 -14.18 -50.58 -4.13
N SER A 23 -14.27 -51.68 -4.89
CA SER A 23 -14.20 -53.04 -4.33
C SER A 23 -12.79 -53.63 -4.26
N ALA A 24 -11.83 -53.04 -4.96
CA ALA A 24 -10.41 -53.47 -4.89
C ALA A 24 -9.62 -52.87 -3.71
N SER A 25 -10.09 -51.77 -3.12
CA SER A 25 -9.45 -51.17 -1.95
C SER A 25 -9.85 -51.75 -0.60
N ALA A 26 -10.87 -52.61 -0.55
CA ALA A 26 -11.34 -53.22 0.69
C ALA A 26 -10.74 -54.62 0.96
N GLN A 27 -9.97 -55.22 0.04
CA GLN A 27 -9.39 -56.57 0.20
C GLN A 27 -7.86 -56.63 0.36
N MET A 28 -7.17 -55.47 0.55
CA MET A 28 -5.72 -55.44 0.74
C MET A 28 -5.26 -55.23 2.20
N SER A 29 -6.03 -55.57 3.18
CA SER A 29 -5.60 -55.49 4.58
C SER A 29 -5.63 -56.87 5.26
N ARG A 30 -4.73 -57.75 4.94
CA ARG A 30 -4.24 -58.85 5.80
C ARG A 30 -3.23 -59.74 5.06
N LYS A 31 -1.98 -59.29 4.98
CA LYS A 31 -0.82 -60.18 4.96
C LYS A 31 0.18 -59.71 5.96
N PRO A 32 0.78 -60.56 6.76
CA PRO A 32 1.80 -60.17 7.74
C PRO A 32 3.06 -59.70 7.01
N SER A 33 3.54 -58.50 7.37
CA SER A 33 4.78 -57.97 6.87
C SER A 33 5.94 -58.87 7.31
N PRO A 34 6.91 -59.14 6.43
CA PRO A 34 8.16 -59.75 6.87
C PRO A 34 8.89 -58.77 7.78
N THR A 35 9.40 -59.24 8.88
CA THR A 35 10.32 -58.60 9.80
C THR A 35 11.50 -58.05 8.99
N ARG A 36 11.49 -56.72 8.78
CA ARG A 36 12.66 -55.98 8.31
C ARG A 36 13.59 -55.81 9.46
N GLU A 37 14.75 -56.38 9.40
CA GLU A 37 15.89 -56.06 10.26
C GLU A 37 16.13 -54.54 10.18
N PRO A 38 16.55 -53.89 11.26
CA PRO A 38 16.84 -52.46 11.31
C PRO A 38 18.07 -52.18 10.47
N SER A 39 17.86 -51.86 9.19
CA SER A 39 18.92 -51.31 8.38
C SER A 39 19.26 -49.91 8.92
N GLY A 40 20.52 -49.78 9.33
CA GLY A 40 21.29 -48.60 9.52
C GLY A 40 20.59 -47.35 10.07
N ALA A 41 20.83 -47.04 11.32
CA ALA A 41 20.52 -45.75 11.92
C ALA A 41 20.99 -44.63 10.95
N MET A 42 20.04 -43.97 10.28
CA MET A 42 20.28 -42.62 9.76
C MET A 42 20.66 -41.79 10.99
N SER A 43 21.93 -41.53 11.18
CA SER A 43 22.43 -40.53 12.08
C SER A 43 21.83 -39.21 11.62
N LYS A 44 20.67 -38.83 12.18
CA LYS A 44 20.28 -37.44 12.22
C LYS A 44 21.42 -36.73 12.95
N LYS A 45 22.31 -36.05 12.21
CA LYS A 45 23.17 -35.06 12.84
C LYS A 45 22.28 -34.25 13.76
N PRO A 46 22.54 -34.17 15.06
CA PRO A 46 21.75 -33.33 15.95
C PRO A 46 21.82 -31.94 15.34
N ASP A 47 20.67 -31.28 15.25
CA ASP A 47 20.51 -29.90 14.77
C ASP A 47 21.47 -29.04 15.64
N SER A 48 22.71 -28.88 15.17
CA SER A 48 23.82 -28.27 15.94
C SER A 48 23.66 -26.77 16.10
N VAL A 49 22.61 -26.20 15.47
CA VAL A 49 22.30 -24.77 15.48
C VAL A 49 21.57 -24.47 16.82
N LYS A 50 22.22 -23.72 17.70
CA LYS A 50 21.64 -23.26 18.96
C LYS A 50 20.34 -22.49 18.68
N ARG A 51 19.25 -22.84 19.34
CA ARG A 51 17.95 -22.20 19.20
C ARG A 51 17.90 -20.85 19.88
N PHE A 52 18.64 -20.68 20.97
CA PHE A 52 18.75 -19.44 21.74
C PHE A 52 19.98 -19.51 22.63
N LEU A 53 20.37 -18.37 23.18
CA LEU A 53 21.34 -18.22 24.28
C LEU A 53 20.66 -17.49 25.45
N ASN A 54 21.04 -17.74 26.66
CA ASN A 54 20.58 -16.97 27.85
C ASN A 54 21.54 -15.82 28.19
N ARG A 55 22.70 -15.79 27.56
CA ARG A 55 23.70 -14.75 27.68
C ARG A 55 24.50 -14.65 26.37
N ILE A 56 24.80 -13.44 25.98
CA ILE A 56 25.73 -13.12 24.89
C ILE A 56 27.02 -12.60 25.51
N ASN A 57 28.11 -13.37 25.41
CA ASN A 57 29.37 -13.02 26.04
C ASN A 57 30.39 -12.40 25.10
N SER A 58 30.10 -12.37 23.79
CA SER A 58 31.00 -11.87 22.76
C SER A 58 30.23 -11.55 21.47
N GLN A 59 30.90 -10.81 20.60
CA GLN A 59 30.41 -10.58 19.22
C GLN A 59 30.08 -11.91 18.50
N LYS A 60 30.93 -12.91 18.65
CA LYS A 60 30.73 -14.26 18.07
C LYS A 60 29.40 -14.90 18.52
N ASP A 61 29.06 -14.75 19.81
CA ASP A 61 27.76 -15.25 20.29
C ASP A 61 26.59 -14.51 19.68
N PHE A 62 26.72 -13.20 19.49
CA PHE A 62 25.71 -12.39 18.82
C PHE A 62 25.55 -12.82 17.36
N ASP A 63 26.64 -12.96 16.62
CA ASP A 63 26.66 -13.36 15.21
C ASP A 63 26.00 -14.74 14.98
N LEU A 64 26.02 -15.63 15.94
CA LEU A 64 25.31 -16.91 15.88
C LEU A 64 23.79 -16.75 15.95
N MET A 65 23.29 -15.66 16.53
CA MET A 65 21.86 -15.42 16.76
C MET A 65 21.23 -14.49 15.70
N VAL A 66 22.06 -13.73 14.96
CA VAL A 66 21.60 -12.69 14.05
C VAL A 66 21.07 -13.21 12.73
N ARG A 67 20.07 -12.52 12.24
CA ARG A 67 19.73 -12.42 10.81
C ARG A 67 19.97 -10.98 10.36
N THR A 68 20.52 -10.80 9.16
CA THR A 68 20.76 -9.47 8.60
C THR A 68 19.71 -9.19 7.55
N TYR A 69 18.88 -8.18 7.79
CA TYR A 69 18.02 -7.62 6.75
C TYR A 69 18.83 -6.75 5.81
N HIS A 70 18.41 -6.68 4.54
CA HIS A 70 19.04 -5.86 3.50
C HIS A 70 20.56 -6.08 3.39
N GLN A 71 20.99 -7.35 3.49
CA GLN A 71 22.40 -7.72 3.41
C GLN A 71 23.01 -7.21 2.10
N GLY A 72 24.22 -6.61 2.20
CA GLY A 72 24.90 -6.02 1.04
C GLY A 72 24.47 -4.57 0.71
N THR A 73 23.58 -3.98 1.52
CA THR A 73 23.16 -2.58 1.39
C THR A 73 23.62 -1.76 2.61
N PRO A 74 23.62 -0.42 2.55
CA PRO A 74 23.87 0.44 3.71
C PRO A 74 22.85 0.26 4.84
N TYR A 75 21.69 -0.31 4.53
CA TYR A 75 20.61 -0.61 5.47
C TYR A 75 20.75 -2.00 6.11
N ALA A 76 21.89 -2.68 5.87
CA ALA A 76 22.16 -3.96 6.49
C ALA A 76 22.06 -3.83 8.03
N LEU A 77 21.04 -4.45 8.60
CA LEU A 77 20.77 -4.40 10.04
C LEU A 77 20.86 -5.82 10.62
N PRO A 78 22.05 -6.19 11.16
CA PRO A 78 22.17 -7.43 11.91
C PRO A 78 21.35 -7.35 13.19
N HIS A 79 20.38 -8.24 13.36
CA HIS A 79 19.50 -8.24 14.53
C HIS A 79 19.23 -9.64 15.07
N ALA A 80 19.13 -9.75 16.37
CA ALA A 80 18.67 -10.93 17.10
C ALA A 80 17.42 -10.59 17.90
N MET A 81 16.43 -11.49 17.90
CA MET A 81 15.27 -11.34 18.76
C MET A 81 15.61 -11.64 20.21
N PHE A 82 14.89 -11.06 21.15
CA PHE A 82 14.94 -11.47 22.56
C PHE A 82 13.53 -11.70 23.12
N VAL A 83 13.47 -12.56 24.12
CA VAL A 83 12.28 -12.84 24.94
C VAL A 83 12.70 -12.86 26.41
N ILE A 84 12.01 -12.07 27.24
CA ILE A 84 12.18 -12.09 28.72
C ILE A 84 10.91 -12.69 29.32
N ASP A 85 11.02 -13.81 30.03
CA ASP A 85 9.93 -14.46 30.75
C ASP A 85 9.87 -13.95 32.19
N ARG A 86 8.94 -13.05 32.48
CA ARG A 86 8.76 -12.44 33.81
C ARG A 86 8.34 -13.47 34.88
N ARG A 87 7.62 -14.54 34.50
CA ARG A 87 7.23 -15.62 35.40
C ARG A 87 8.39 -16.56 35.73
N ALA A 88 9.46 -16.57 34.93
CA ALA A 88 10.67 -17.33 35.15
C ALA A 88 11.80 -16.46 35.74
N LYS A 89 11.52 -15.56 36.69
CA LYS A 89 12.47 -14.63 37.31
C LYS A 89 13.23 -13.77 36.30
N ASN A 90 12.53 -13.25 35.31
CA ASN A 90 13.04 -12.44 34.20
C ASN A 90 14.10 -13.15 33.36
N LYS A 91 13.96 -14.47 33.18
CA LYS A 91 14.88 -15.24 32.36
C LYS A 91 14.84 -14.72 30.93
N ILE A 92 16.01 -14.36 30.38
CA ILE A 92 16.13 -13.90 29.00
C ILE A 92 16.51 -15.03 28.04
N TYR A 93 16.00 -14.98 26.85
CA TYR A 93 16.34 -15.80 25.70
C TYR A 93 16.74 -14.88 24.57
N PHE A 94 18.01 -14.89 24.15
CA PHE A 94 18.45 -14.30 22.90
C PHE A 94 18.17 -15.30 21.80
N VAL A 95 17.18 -15.04 21.00
CA VAL A 95 16.58 -16.00 20.07
C VAL A 95 17.30 -15.96 18.74
N ASN A 96 17.62 -17.13 18.19
CA ASN A 96 18.22 -17.26 16.87
C ASN A 96 17.22 -16.81 15.77
N SER A 97 17.44 -15.61 15.23
CA SER A 97 16.60 -14.98 14.23
C SER A 97 16.71 -15.61 12.82
N GLN A 98 17.72 -16.45 12.59
CA GLN A 98 17.80 -17.26 11.36
C GLN A 98 16.82 -18.43 11.42
N LYS A 99 16.60 -18.97 12.63
CA LYS A 99 15.72 -20.13 12.86
C LYS A 99 14.27 -19.76 13.09
N TYR A 100 14.02 -18.66 13.77
CA TYR A 100 12.68 -18.17 14.11
C TYR A 100 12.46 -16.80 13.47
N ARG A 101 11.37 -16.70 12.72
CA ARG A 101 11.03 -15.43 12.06
C ARG A 101 10.32 -14.48 13.02
N PHE A 102 9.54 -15.01 13.96
CA PHE A 102 8.73 -14.25 14.91
C PHE A 102 8.90 -14.76 16.34
N HIS A 103 8.73 -13.88 17.33
CA HIS A 103 8.73 -14.25 18.74
C HIS A 103 7.74 -15.36 19.05
N LYS A 104 6.53 -15.30 18.45
CA LYS A 104 5.48 -16.33 18.59
C LYS A 104 5.98 -17.71 18.18
N ASP A 105 6.76 -17.82 17.11
CA ASP A 105 7.28 -19.10 16.63
C ASP A 105 8.24 -19.72 17.65
N PHE A 106 9.10 -18.89 18.24
CA PHE A 106 9.99 -19.32 19.31
C PHE A 106 9.20 -19.75 20.54
N LEU A 107 8.21 -18.96 20.97
CA LEU A 107 7.38 -19.26 22.15
C LEU A 107 6.60 -20.57 21.97
N LEU A 108 6.03 -20.81 20.80
CA LEU A 108 5.32 -22.05 20.46
C LEU A 108 6.26 -23.25 20.39
N ALA A 109 7.41 -23.11 19.73
CA ALA A 109 8.37 -24.20 19.54
C ALA A 109 9.05 -24.64 20.84
N ASN A 110 9.04 -23.79 21.87
CA ASN A 110 9.59 -24.08 23.20
C ASN A 110 8.51 -24.29 24.28
N TYR A 111 7.24 -24.46 23.87
CA TYR A 111 6.09 -24.73 24.76
C TYR A 111 5.88 -23.67 25.84
N LEU A 112 6.29 -22.42 25.58
CA LEU A 112 6.13 -21.30 26.51
C LEU A 112 4.71 -20.70 26.45
N ILE A 113 4.02 -20.91 25.34
CA ILE A 113 2.60 -20.59 25.14
C ILE A 113 1.84 -21.78 24.55
N PRO A 114 0.51 -21.91 24.79
CA PRO A 114 -0.28 -22.98 24.22
C PRO A 114 -0.46 -22.80 22.70
N ARG A 115 -0.75 -23.91 22.01
CA ARG A 115 -1.17 -23.88 20.62
C ARG A 115 -2.61 -23.38 20.52
N GLY A 116 -2.87 -22.40 19.68
CA GLY A 116 -4.17 -21.77 19.51
C GLY A 116 -4.38 -20.59 20.46
N GLY A 117 -5.32 -19.72 20.10
CA GLY A 117 -5.60 -18.49 20.81
C GLY A 117 -4.82 -17.28 20.28
N ASP A 118 -5.42 -16.10 20.49
CA ASP A 118 -4.77 -14.82 20.20
C ASP A 118 -3.87 -14.47 21.39
N VAL A 119 -2.55 -14.59 21.18
CA VAL A 119 -1.55 -14.25 22.18
C VAL A 119 -1.02 -12.82 22.02
N PHE A 120 -1.51 -12.09 21.01
CA PHE A 120 -1.01 -10.77 20.68
C PHE A 120 -1.18 -9.77 21.83
N GLU A 121 -2.36 -9.68 22.42
CA GLU A 121 -2.61 -8.81 23.58
C GLU A 121 -1.71 -9.15 24.76
N THR A 122 -1.48 -10.44 25.00
CA THR A 122 -0.68 -10.92 26.13
C THR A 122 0.83 -10.73 25.94
N ILE A 123 1.27 -10.43 24.71
CA ILE A 123 2.69 -10.19 24.39
C ILE A 123 2.98 -8.71 24.24
N TYR A 124 2.09 -7.92 23.58
CA TYR A 124 2.41 -6.55 23.17
C TYR A 124 1.55 -5.45 23.83
N ILE A 125 0.36 -5.79 24.34
CA ILE A 125 -0.59 -4.76 24.79
C ILE A 125 -0.67 -4.67 26.30
N ARG A 126 -0.86 -5.82 26.98
CA ARG A 126 -1.11 -5.85 28.42
C ARG A 126 0.11 -5.46 29.23
N GLN A 127 -0.09 -4.69 30.32
CA GLN A 127 1.00 -4.31 31.26
C GLN A 127 1.38 -5.46 32.19
N ASP A 128 0.45 -6.36 32.51
CA ASP A 128 0.70 -7.57 33.31
C ASP A 128 1.23 -8.76 32.48
N ARG A 129 1.61 -8.52 31.21
CA ARG A 129 2.10 -9.54 30.27
C ARG A 129 3.20 -10.40 30.87
N ARG A 130 3.20 -11.69 30.53
CA ARG A 130 4.25 -12.63 30.92
C ARG A 130 5.56 -12.34 30.23
N PHE A 131 5.54 -11.98 28.96
CA PHE A 131 6.73 -11.81 28.13
C PHE A 131 6.96 -10.36 27.77
N ILE A 132 8.24 -9.93 27.79
CA ILE A 132 8.70 -8.73 27.11
C ILE A 132 9.52 -9.22 25.94
N VAL A 133 9.21 -8.75 24.73
CA VAL A 133 9.83 -9.21 23.49
C VAL A 133 10.30 -8.03 22.67
N GLY A 134 11.38 -8.21 21.92
CA GLY A 134 11.91 -7.18 21.05
C GLY A 134 13.12 -7.69 20.26
N THR A 135 13.86 -6.76 19.67
CA THR A 135 15.07 -7.05 18.90
C THR A 135 16.25 -6.29 19.43
N ILE A 136 17.45 -6.89 19.30
CA ILE A 136 18.73 -6.24 19.52
C ILE A 136 19.45 -6.16 18.18
N ALA A 137 19.93 -4.98 17.83
CA ALA A 137 20.61 -4.72 16.57
C ALA A 137 21.91 -3.95 16.77
N TRP A 138 22.89 -4.20 15.89
CA TRP A 138 24.06 -3.34 15.76
C TRP A 138 23.76 -2.17 14.83
N GLN A 139 23.80 -0.95 15.34
CA GLN A 139 23.59 0.27 14.58
C GLN A 139 24.93 0.82 14.08
N LYS A 140 25.26 0.55 12.83
CA LYS A 140 26.54 0.89 12.23
C LYS A 140 26.84 2.40 12.27
N THR A 141 25.82 3.24 12.09
CA THR A 141 25.96 4.71 12.00
C THR A 141 26.35 5.36 13.33
N VAL A 142 26.03 4.74 14.45
CA VAL A 142 26.35 5.23 15.79
C VAL A 142 27.30 4.28 16.56
N GLU A 143 27.73 3.19 15.90
CA GLU A 143 28.63 2.17 16.45
C GLU A 143 28.20 1.68 17.84
N LYS A 144 26.91 1.30 17.97
CA LYS A 144 26.31 0.85 19.23
C LYS A 144 25.33 -0.27 19.02
N PHE A 145 25.25 -1.15 20.02
CA PHE A 145 24.12 -2.03 20.16
C PHE A 145 22.91 -1.26 20.67
N THR A 146 21.75 -1.51 20.04
CA THR A 146 20.47 -0.99 20.51
C THR A 146 19.48 -2.11 20.66
N PHE A 147 18.56 -2.00 21.61
CA PHE A 147 17.36 -2.82 21.60
C PHE A 147 16.13 -1.95 21.38
N GLU A 148 15.15 -2.55 20.76
CA GLU A 148 13.88 -1.90 20.45
C GLU A 148 12.72 -2.86 20.70
N LEU A 149 11.59 -2.31 21.09
CA LEU A 149 10.32 -2.99 21.10
C LEU A 149 9.58 -2.69 19.81
N TRP A 150 8.58 -3.50 19.48
CA TRP A 150 7.72 -3.19 18.34
C TRP A 150 7.08 -1.80 18.51
N GLU A 151 6.92 -1.04 17.43
CA GLU A 151 6.46 0.36 17.49
C GLU A 151 5.08 0.50 18.14
N GLY A 152 4.16 -0.46 17.92
CA GLY A 152 2.84 -0.55 18.52
C GLY A 152 2.82 -1.20 19.91
N ASP A 153 3.98 -1.54 20.50
CA ASP A 153 4.04 -2.10 21.84
C ASP A 153 3.69 -1.04 22.90
N LEU A 154 2.72 -1.35 23.75
CA LEU A 154 2.23 -0.46 24.79
C LEU A 154 2.98 -0.64 26.15
N ALA A 155 4.22 -1.15 26.13
CA ALA A 155 5.02 -1.30 27.33
C ALA A 155 5.11 0.00 28.14
N SER A 156 4.92 -0.13 29.46
CA SER A 156 5.15 0.99 30.39
C SER A 156 6.66 1.25 30.56
N ALA A 157 6.98 2.41 31.14
CA ALA A 157 8.34 2.78 31.50
C ALA A 157 9.04 1.70 32.31
N GLU A 158 8.35 1.09 33.28
CA GLU A 158 8.87 0.04 34.14
C GLU A 158 9.19 -1.24 33.34
N LEU A 159 8.35 -1.61 32.36
CA LEU A 159 8.62 -2.79 31.52
C LEU A 159 9.82 -2.55 30.61
N ILE A 160 9.99 -1.34 30.07
CA ILE A 160 11.15 -0.97 29.24
C ILE A 160 12.41 -0.94 30.10
N LYS A 161 12.34 -0.38 31.32
CA LYS A 161 13.46 -0.38 32.27
C LYS A 161 13.86 -1.79 32.65
N LEU A 162 12.89 -2.67 32.94
CA LEU A 162 13.14 -4.06 33.23
C LEU A 162 13.84 -4.78 32.06
N ALA A 163 13.42 -4.51 30.83
CA ALA A 163 14.07 -5.03 29.64
C ALA A 163 15.52 -4.54 29.53
N TYR A 164 15.73 -3.23 29.67
CA TYR A 164 17.05 -2.60 29.64
C TYR A 164 18.01 -3.26 30.66
N ASP A 165 17.59 -3.37 31.92
CA ASP A 165 18.42 -3.93 32.98
C ASP A 165 18.71 -5.43 32.76
N THR A 166 17.70 -6.18 32.29
CA THR A 166 17.85 -7.61 32.02
C THR A 166 18.77 -7.89 30.85
N ILE A 167 18.64 -7.11 29.77
CA ILE A 167 19.50 -7.21 28.58
C ILE A 167 20.94 -6.88 28.97
N ASN A 168 21.19 -5.74 29.61
CA ASN A 168 22.54 -5.28 29.94
C ASN A 168 23.24 -6.16 30.95
N LYS A 169 22.52 -6.84 31.85
CA LYS A 169 23.08 -7.86 32.73
C LYS A 169 23.60 -9.10 32.00
N ASN A 170 23.07 -9.39 30.80
CA ASN A 170 23.31 -10.64 30.06
C ASN A 170 23.92 -10.43 28.67
N PHE A 171 24.40 -9.22 28.38
CA PHE A 171 25.06 -8.89 27.13
C PHE A 171 26.46 -8.36 27.39
N PHE A 172 27.43 -8.61 26.51
CA PHE A 172 28.84 -8.32 26.69
C PHE A 172 29.21 -6.85 26.59
N GLU A 173 28.35 -6.04 26.00
CA GLU A 173 28.48 -4.58 25.82
C GLU A 173 27.20 -3.87 26.24
N GLU A 174 27.27 -2.55 26.42
CA GLU A 174 26.09 -1.77 26.75
C GLU A 174 25.15 -1.71 25.54
N VAL A 175 23.90 -2.09 25.75
CA VAL A 175 22.81 -2.05 24.76
C VAL A 175 21.90 -0.87 25.10
N ALA A 176 21.92 0.18 24.27
CA ALA A 176 21.07 1.34 24.45
C ALA A 176 19.62 1.05 24.04
N TYR A 177 18.66 1.76 24.59
CA TYR A 177 17.28 1.70 24.15
C TYR A 177 17.04 2.59 22.94
N LYS A 178 16.40 2.06 21.89
CA LYS A 178 15.93 2.81 20.72
C LYS A 178 14.41 2.82 20.74
N PRO A 179 13.76 3.95 21.08
CA PRO A 179 12.31 4.08 21.00
C PRO A 179 11.85 4.03 19.52
N ASN A 180 10.76 3.32 19.24
CA ASN A 180 10.18 3.18 17.93
C ASN A 180 8.86 3.97 17.75
N SER A 181 8.44 4.71 18.77
CA SER A 181 7.29 5.61 18.71
C SER A 181 7.48 6.78 19.69
N ILE A 182 6.79 7.89 19.42
CA ILE A 182 6.78 9.07 20.30
C ILE A 182 6.35 8.68 21.72
N ARG A 183 5.33 7.82 21.85
CA ARG A 183 4.88 7.30 23.15
C ARG A 183 5.99 6.58 23.91
N GLN A 184 6.77 5.74 23.23
CA GLN A 184 7.88 5.01 23.86
C GLN A 184 9.03 5.97 24.23
N ASP A 185 9.26 6.99 23.43
CA ASP A 185 10.26 8.04 23.70
C ASP A 185 9.86 8.85 24.93
N ASP A 186 8.63 9.36 24.98
CA ASP A 186 8.08 10.11 26.12
C ASP A 186 8.09 9.29 27.41
N ALA A 187 7.63 8.03 27.34
CA ALA A 187 7.57 7.15 28.49
C ALA A 187 8.96 6.88 29.12
N THR A 188 10.03 6.95 28.33
CA THR A 188 11.39 6.63 28.77
C THR A 188 12.28 7.86 29.02
N ALA A 189 11.78 9.07 28.76
CA ALA A 189 12.56 10.32 28.84
C ALA A 189 13.18 10.54 30.22
N SER A 190 12.51 10.15 31.31
CA SER A 190 12.94 10.33 32.70
C SER A 190 13.60 9.13 33.34
N LEU A 191 13.79 7.99 32.62
CA LEU A 191 14.24 6.73 33.23
C LEU A 191 15.73 6.64 33.54
N GLY A 192 16.56 7.59 33.12
CA GLY A 192 18.00 7.54 33.30
C GLY A 192 18.69 6.36 32.59
N ILE A 193 18.06 5.77 31.59
CA ILE A 193 18.64 4.73 30.72
C ILE A 193 19.33 5.37 29.50
N ARG A 194 20.35 4.69 28.97
CA ARG A 194 20.95 5.12 27.72
C ARG A 194 19.97 4.93 26.56
N ARG A 195 19.72 6.01 25.81
CA ARG A 195 18.86 6.01 24.64
C ARG A 195 19.64 6.41 23.40
N VAL A 196 19.19 5.92 22.24
CA VAL A 196 19.65 6.35 20.91
C VAL A 196 18.41 6.73 20.13
N SER A 197 18.30 8.00 19.74
CA SER A 197 17.17 8.49 18.96
C SER A 197 17.30 8.12 17.48
N ALA A 198 16.18 8.13 16.77
CA ALA A 198 16.18 7.99 15.31
C ALA A 198 17.04 9.09 14.65
N ASP A 199 16.95 10.32 15.16
CA ASP A 199 17.74 11.46 14.67
C ASP A 199 19.24 11.26 14.88
N GLU A 200 19.65 10.64 16.01
CA GLU A 200 21.06 10.34 16.28
C GLU A 200 21.60 9.32 15.27
N ILE A 201 20.80 8.30 14.93
CA ILE A 201 21.17 7.29 13.92
C ILE A 201 21.28 7.93 12.53
N GLN A 202 20.34 8.83 12.18
CA GLN A 202 20.30 9.51 10.89
C GLN A 202 21.38 10.59 10.74
N LYS A 203 21.76 11.26 11.83
CA LYS A 203 22.72 12.37 11.81
C LYS A 203 24.11 12.00 11.25
N ASN A 204 24.51 10.74 11.40
CA ASN A 204 25.77 10.21 10.90
C ASN A 204 25.64 9.54 9.52
N GLN A 205 24.48 9.55 8.93
CA GLN A 205 24.24 9.00 7.61
C GLN A 205 24.70 10.01 6.54
N GLU A 206 25.55 9.59 5.63
CA GLU A 206 26.08 10.46 4.57
C GLU A 206 25.19 10.42 3.31
N TYR A 207 24.53 9.30 3.09
CA TYR A 207 23.68 9.06 1.92
C TYR A 207 22.47 8.19 2.28
N LEU A 208 21.30 8.48 1.68
CA LEU A 208 20.11 7.67 1.79
C LEU A 208 19.31 7.76 0.49
N ALA A 209 19.13 6.64 -0.21
CA ALA A 209 18.21 6.57 -1.33
C ALA A 209 16.77 6.51 -0.81
N LEU A 210 15.98 7.54 -1.09
CA LEU A 210 14.55 7.60 -0.82
C LEU A 210 13.75 7.06 -2.01
N ASN A 211 14.26 7.33 -3.23
CA ASN A 211 13.80 6.72 -4.47
C ASN A 211 14.97 6.64 -5.45
N THR A 212 15.31 5.42 -5.89
CA THR A 212 16.39 5.20 -6.86
C THR A 212 15.95 5.56 -8.27
N GLY A 213 16.91 5.87 -9.16
CA GLY A 213 16.63 6.16 -10.56
C GLY A 213 17.65 7.09 -11.18
N LYS A 214 17.43 7.43 -12.45
CA LYS A 214 18.30 8.32 -13.22
C LYS A 214 17.55 9.58 -13.63
N ALA A 215 18.23 10.70 -13.58
CA ALA A 215 17.69 11.97 -14.04
C ALA A 215 18.77 12.79 -14.74
N VAL A 216 18.36 13.54 -15.74
CA VAL A 216 19.19 14.59 -16.36
C VAL A 216 18.42 15.89 -16.25
N GLY A 217 19.05 16.90 -15.66
CA GLY A 217 18.41 18.20 -15.41
C GLY A 217 19.42 19.26 -14.99
N ARG A 218 18.94 20.49 -14.92
CA ARG A 218 19.72 21.62 -14.43
C ARG A 218 19.70 21.63 -12.91
N ILE A 219 20.83 21.67 -12.27
CA ILE A 219 20.91 21.81 -10.80
C ILE A 219 20.33 23.17 -10.40
N HIS A 220 19.47 23.15 -9.41
CA HIS A 220 18.92 24.35 -8.80
C HIS A 220 18.99 24.20 -7.28
N ILE A 221 19.85 25.01 -6.63
CA ILE A 221 20.05 24.97 -5.18
C ILE A 221 19.10 25.93 -4.52
N ILE A 222 18.28 25.44 -3.60
CA ILE A 222 17.22 26.21 -2.94
C ILE A 222 17.33 26.03 -1.44
N ASP A 223 17.56 27.13 -0.72
CA ASP A 223 17.59 27.12 0.74
C ASP A 223 16.22 26.83 1.35
N LYS A 224 15.19 27.50 0.83
CA LYS A 224 13.80 27.31 1.22
C LYS A 224 12.90 27.42 0.01
N LEU A 225 12.15 26.37 -0.24
CA LEU A 225 11.17 26.33 -1.32
C LEU A 225 9.85 26.94 -0.81
N ASP A 226 9.46 28.07 -1.40
CA ASP A 226 8.17 28.71 -1.20
C ASP A 226 7.57 29.14 -2.55
N ASP A 227 6.39 29.77 -2.51
CA ASP A 227 5.63 30.15 -3.70
C ASP A 227 6.30 31.23 -4.57
N THR A 228 7.39 31.85 -4.11
CA THR A 228 8.13 32.88 -4.85
C THR A 228 9.25 32.31 -5.71
N VAL A 229 9.68 31.06 -5.45
CA VAL A 229 10.75 30.40 -6.19
C VAL A 229 10.20 29.84 -7.49
N GLU A 230 10.75 30.27 -8.62
CA GLU A 230 10.44 29.71 -9.93
C GLU A 230 11.19 28.40 -10.13
N ILE A 231 10.47 27.35 -10.47
CA ILE A 231 11.01 26.01 -10.71
C ILE A 231 10.56 25.54 -12.09
N GLY A 232 11.52 25.18 -12.92
CA GLY A 232 11.30 24.54 -14.19
C GLY A 232 11.14 23.02 -14.08
N ASP A 233 10.48 22.41 -15.05
CA ASP A 233 10.28 20.97 -15.13
C ASP A 233 11.55 20.16 -15.44
N ASN A 234 12.60 20.84 -15.89
CA ASN A 234 13.90 20.26 -16.25
C ASN A 234 14.97 20.39 -15.14
N GLU A 235 14.56 20.60 -13.90
CA GLU A 235 15.50 20.85 -12.81
C GLU A 235 15.70 19.62 -11.93
N ILE A 236 16.93 19.48 -11.41
CA ILE A 236 17.28 18.65 -10.26
C ILE A 236 17.43 19.59 -9.08
N LEU A 237 16.48 19.53 -8.14
CA LEU A 237 16.54 20.41 -6.97
C LEU A 237 17.52 19.90 -5.94
N VAL A 238 18.35 20.79 -5.41
CA VAL A 238 19.14 20.55 -4.20
C VAL A 238 18.52 21.38 -3.08
N LEU A 239 17.83 20.70 -2.17
CA LEU A 239 17.02 21.33 -1.13
C LEU A 239 17.67 21.18 0.23
N LYS A 240 17.77 22.29 0.98
CA LYS A 240 18.22 22.25 2.36
C LYS A 240 17.21 21.58 3.28
N GLU A 241 15.93 21.76 3.00
CA GLU A 241 14.81 21.15 3.73
C GLU A 241 13.76 20.65 2.75
N LEU A 242 13.04 19.55 3.12
CA LEU A 242 11.93 19.07 2.31
C LEU A 242 10.79 20.10 2.27
N PRO A 243 10.24 20.39 1.09
CA PRO A 243 9.08 21.25 0.96
C PRO A 243 7.81 20.53 1.42
N ILE A 244 6.76 21.30 1.70
CA ILE A 244 5.42 20.73 2.00
C ILE A 244 4.82 20.10 0.75
N ASN A 245 5.03 20.70 -0.43
CA ASN A 245 4.55 20.23 -1.72
C ASN A 245 5.74 19.99 -2.67
N LEU A 246 5.65 18.92 -3.45
CA LEU A 246 6.64 18.60 -4.47
C LEU A 246 6.24 19.24 -5.81
N PRO A 247 7.09 20.10 -6.39
CA PRO A 247 6.93 20.51 -7.77
C PRO A 247 7.35 19.38 -8.72
N PRO A 248 6.85 19.36 -9.96
CA PRO A 248 7.28 18.42 -10.97
C PRO A 248 8.69 18.74 -11.45
N VAL A 249 9.67 17.97 -10.99
CA VAL A 249 11.11 18.15 -11.29
C VAL A 249 11.73 16.84 -11.77
N ARG A 250 12.95 16.88 -12.28
CA ARG A 250 13.67 15.70 -12.77
C ARG A 250 14.28 14.88 -11.65
N GLY A 251 14.75 15.52 -10.59
CA GLY A 251 15.39 14.85 -9.45
C GLY A 251 15.35 15.68 -8.20
N ILE A 252 15.54 15.06 -7.05
CA ILE A 252 15.60 15.74 -5.75
C ILE A 252 16.80 15.22 -4.98
N ILE A 253 17.58 16.16 -4.47
CA ILE A 253 18.68 15.92 -3.54
C ILE A 253 18.38 16.74 -2.29
N VAL A 254 18.27 16.12 -1.13
CA VAL A 254 17.97 16.81 0.14
C VAL A 254 19.21 16.83 1.01
N ALA A 255 19.57 17.97 1.55
CA ALA A 255 20.74 18.14 2.44
C ALA A 255 20.46 17.72 3.90
N LYS A 256 19.19 17.57 4.30
CA LYS A 256 18.77 17.05 5.61
C LYS A 256 18.01 15.75 5.48
N PRO A 257 18.21 14.78 6.40
CA PRO A 257 17.50 13.52 6.35
C PRO A 257 15.98 13.71 6.52
N SER A 258 15.22 12.89 5.79
CA SER A 258 13.77 12.85 5.90
C SER A 258 13.26 11.42 6.00
N THR A 259 12.03 11.24 6.48
CA THR A 259 11.45 9.90 6.58
C THR A 259 10.96 9.45 5.21
N PRO A 260 11.16 8.16 4.82
CA PRO A 260 10.64 7.61 3.57
C PRO A 260 9.12 7.75 3.40
N LEU A 261 8.38 7.91 4.49
CA LEU A 261 6.92 8.06 4.52
C LEU A 261 6.45 9.51 4.47
N SER A 262 7.35 10.50 4.29
CA SER A 262 6.91 11.87 4.08
C SER A 262 6.11 12.01 2.78
N HIS A 263 5.14 12.91 2.75
CA HIS A 263 4.26 13.12 1.59
C HIS A 263 5.06 13.37 0.30
N VAL A 264 6.11 14.17 0.38
CA VAL A 264 7.00 14.47 -0.76
C VAL A 264 7.72 13.22 -1.27
N ASN A 265 8.19 12.35 -0.37
CA ASN A 265 8.88 11.13 -0.78
C ASN A 265 7.92 10.13 -1.44
N ILE A 266 6.66 10.06 -0.96
CA ILE A 266 5.61 9.25 -1.57
C ILE A 266 5.28 9.77 -2.97
N LEU A 267 5.13 11.09 -3.13
CA LEU A 267 4.91 11.72 -4.45
C LEU A 267 6.10 11.50 -5.39
N ALA A 268 7.32 11.74 -4.94
CA ALA A 268 8.52 11.51 -5.73
C ALA A 268 8.60 10.06 -6.24
N LYS A 269 8.31 9.10 -5.37
CA LYS A 269 8.21 7.69 -5.74
C LYS A 269 7.07 7.43 -6.73
N GLY A 270 5.90 8.01 -6.50
CA GLY A 270 4.74 7.90 -7.39
C GLY A 270 5.01 8.44 -8.79
N TRP A 271 5.80 9.47 -8.90
CA TRP A 271 6.18 10.12 -10.16
C TRP A 271 7.48 9.58 -10.76
N GLY A 272 8.12 8.57 -10.14
CA GLY A 272 9.40 8.02 -10.61
C GLY A 272 10.55 9.01 -10.56
N ILE A 273 10.49 10.02 -9.69
CA ILE A 273 11.55 11.02 -9.52
C ILE A 273 12.63 10.45 -8.62
N PRO A 274 13.91 10.37 -9.07
CA PRO A 274 15.01 10.04 -8.18
C PRO A 274 15.06 11.03 -7.02
N ASN A 275 15.11 10.51 -5.79
CA ASN A 275 15.10 11.31 -4.59
C ASN A 275 16.09 10.72 -3.58
N VAL A 276 17.08 11.51 -3.19
CA VAL A 276 18.16 11.08 -2.31
C VAL A 276 18.45 12.12 -1.24
N TYR A 277 18.79 11.63 -0.06
CA TYR A 277 19.48 12.44 0.93
C TYR A 277 20.99 12.31 0.73
N ILE A 278 21.67 13.42 0.68
CA ILE A 278 23.14 13.55 0.67
C ILE A 278 23.50 14.62 1.70
N LYS A 279 24.31 14.24 2.68
CA LYS A 279 24.74 15.15 3.73
C LYS A 279 25.45 16.37 3.14
N ASP A 280 25.06 17.56 3.59
CA ASP A 280 25.63 18.85 3.14
C ASP A 280 25.59 19.05 1.59
N ALA A 281 24.62 18.48 0.91
CA ALA A 281 24.47 18.55 -0.56
C ALA A 281 24.44 20.00 -1.08
N ASP A 282 23.81 20.90 -0.33
CA ASP A 282 23.73 22.34 -0.62
C ASP A 282 25.10 23.02 -0.70
N LYS A 283 26.08 22.51 0.04
CA LYS A 283 27.47 22.97 0.01
C LYS A 283 28.32 22.22 -1.01
N LEU A 284 28.14 20.88 -1.05
CA LEU A 284 28.90 19.98 -1.95
C LEU A 284 28.66 20.28 -3.43
N PHE A 285 27.44 20.65 -3.77
CA PHE A 285 27.08 20.91 -5.17
C PHE A 285 26.94 22.37 -5.53
N LYS A 286 27.37 23.28 -4.66
CA LYS A 286 27.27 24.74 -4.86
C LYS A 286 27.85 25.22 -6.17
N GLU A 287 28.98 24.66 -6.59
CA GLU A 287 29.62 25.01 -7.86
C GLU A 287 28.90 24.48 -9.11
N PHE A 288 27.96 23.53 -8.94
CA PHE A 288 27.19 22.97 -10.02
C PHE A 288 25.82 23.63 -10.21
N ASP A 289 25.51 24.65 -9.40
CA ASP A 289 24.26 25.40 -9.56
C ASP A 289 24.15 25.95 -10.99
N THR A 290 22.98 25.81 -11.57
CA THR A 290 22.65 26.12 -12.98
C THR A 290 23.25 25.22 -14.05
N TYR A 291 24.13 24.28 -13.71
CA TYR A 291 24.69 23.34 -14.69
C TYR A 291 23.75 22.15 -14.98
N TRP A 292 23.78 21.69 -16.23
CA TRP A 292 23.12 20.44 -16.61
C TRP A 292 23.91 19.23 -16.10
N MET A 293 23.30 18.47 -15.24
CA MET A 293 23.89 17.31 -14.60
C MET A 293 23.07 16.05 -14.85
N SER A 294 23.76 14.91 -14.83
CA SER A 294 23.18 13.58 -14.80
C SER A 294 23.33 13.01 -13.40
N LEU A 295 22.20 12.72 -12.75
CA LEU A 295 22.11 12.04 -11.46
C LEU A 295 21.76 10.57 -11.70
N ASP A 296 22.58 9.66 -11.18
CA ASP A 296 22.25 8.23 -11.04
C ASP A 296 22.14 7.89 -9.56
N ALA A 297 20.94 7.88 -9.04
CA ALA A 297 20.62 7.58 -7.65
C ALA A 297 20.49 6.06 -7.47
N LYS A 298 21.53 5.43 -6.95
CA LYS A 298 21.58 3.99 -6.66
C LYS A 298 21.18 3.74 -5.21
N LEU A 299 20.97 2.48 -4.85
CA LEU A 299 20.56 2.12 -3.49
C LEU A 299 21.61 2.48 -2.43
N THR A 300 22.90 2.38 -2.79
CA THR A 300 24.04 2.45 -1.86
C THR A 300 24.91 3.67 -2.05
N ASP A 301 24.85 4.29 -3.22
CA ASP A 301 25.66 5.42 -3.62
C ASP A 301 24.94 6.24 -4.71
N TYR A 302 25.59 7.29 -5.19
CA TYR A 302 25.11 8.08 -6.31
C TYR A 302 26.28 8.47 -7.24
N ASP A 303 25.95 8.69 -8.51
CA ASP A 303 26.80 9.42 -9.45
C ASP A 303 26.14 10.74 -9.81
N LEU A 304 26.85 11.83 -9.66
CA LEU A 304 26.45 13.15 -10.15
C LEU A 304 27.58 13.72 -11.04
N LYS A 305 27.31 13.86 -12.33
CA LYS A 305 28.29 14.31 -13.30
C LYS A 305 27.67 15.21 -14.36
N ARG A 306 28.48 16.02 -15.06
CA ARG A 306 27.97 16.84 -16.16
C ARG A 306 27.27 15.96 -17.18
N ALA A 307 26.08 16.41 -17.60
CA ALA A 307 25.34 15.75 -18.66
C ALA A 307 26.07 15.89 -20.00
N ASP A 308 26.17 14.82 -20.75
CA ASP A 308 26.69 14.84 -22.10
C ASP A 308 25.60 15.18 -23.15
N LEU A 309 26.03 15.50 -24.39
CA LEU A 309 25.12 15.88 -25.47
C LEU A 309 24.13 14.79 -25.84
N GLU A 310 24.52 13.52 -25.73
CA GLU A 310 23.65 12.38 -26.01
C GLU A 310 22.55 12.26 -24.95
N GLN A 311 22.90 12.46 -23.67
CA GLN A 311 21.94 12.48 -22.56
C GLN A 311 20.94 13.63 -22.69
N LEU A 312 21.38 14.80 -23.16
CA LEU A 312 20.51 15.94 -23.42
C LEU A 312 19.59 15.70 -24.61
N LYS A 313 20.04 14.99 -25.65
CA LYS A 313 19.20 14.59 -26.80
C LYS A 313 18.21 13.48 -26.44
N GLN A 314 18.57 12.54 -25.57
CA GLN A 314 17.67 11.49 -25.09
C GLN A 314 16.54 11.99 -24.20
N ASN A 315 16.60 13.24 -23.72
CA ASN A 315 15.49 13.94 -23.08
C ASN A 315 14.38 14.38 -24.08
N GLN A 316 14.43 13.94 -25.34
CA GLN A 316 13.30 14.13 -26.26
C GLN A 316 12.12 13.32 -25.72
N THR A 317 11.00 14.02 -25.58
CA THR A 317 9.75 13.44 -25.09
C THR A 317 9.35 12.29 -26.01
N PRO A 318 9.17 11.05 -25.49
CA PRO A 318 8.61 9.97 -26.30
C PRO A 318 7.24 10.36 -26.88
N ASP A 319 6.85 9.69 -27.94
CA ASP A 319 5.51 9.86 -28.51
C ASP A 319 4.45 9.65 -27.43
N GLN A 320 3.47 10.54 -27.40
CA GLN A 320 2.38 10.46 -26.44
C GLN A 320 1.49 9.24 -26.76
N THR A 321 1.11 8.53 -25.72
CA THR A 321 0.24 7.35 -25.81
C THR A 321 -1.22 7.77 -25.64
N ALA A 322 -2.05 7.49 -26.62
CA ALA A 322 -3.49 7.69 -26.51
C ALA A 322 -4.10 6.67 -25.51
N ALA A 323 -4.94 7.18 -24.60
CA ALA A 323 -5.72 6.32 -23.71
C ALA A 323 -6.92 5.73 -24.48
N PRO A 324 -7.15 4.41 -24.46
CA PRO A 324 -8.25 3.79 -25.20
C PRO A 324 -9.63 4.29 -24.75
N SER A 325 -10.51 4.63 -25.69
CA SER A 325 -11.88 5.08 -25.42
C SER A 325 -12.84 4.76 -26.56
N ASP A 326 -14.11 4.52 -26.22
CA ASP A 326 -15.22 4.44 -27.14
C ASP A 326 -16.28 5.48 -26.74
N LEU A 327 -16.39 6.53 -27.54
CA LEU A 327 -17.31 7.67 -27.33
C LEU A 327 -18.64 7.50 -28.06
N LYS A 328 -18.95 6.35 -28.66
CA LYS A 328 -20.21 6.12 -29.39
C LYS A 328 -21.34 5.67 -28.47
N ILE A 329 -21.01 5.16 -27.29
CA ILE A 329 -22.00 4.58 -26.38
C ILE A 329 -22.50 5.64 -25.41
N THR A 330 -23.79 5.94 -25.49
CA THR A 330 -24.49 6.95 -24.68
C THR A 330 -25.22 6.35 -23.48
N LYS A 331 -25.44 5.03 -23.50
CA LYS A 331 -26.24 4.31 -22.48
C LYS A 331 -25.62 4.41 -21.09
N ILE A 332 -26.36 4.92 -20.12
CA ILE A 332 -26.05 4.78 -18.70
C ILE A 332 -26.32 3.34 -18.30
N ALA A 333 -25.29 2.57 -17.96
CA ALA A 333 -25.41 1.14 -17.66
C ALA A 333 -25.27 0.87 -16.16
N THR A 334 -26.00 -0.13 -15.64
CA THR A 334 -25.79 -0.65 -14.29
C THR A 334 -24.50 -1.48 -14.24
N LEU A 335 -23.91 -1.62 -13.07
CA LEU A 335 -22.71 -2.47 -12.91
C LEU A 335 -22.98 -3.93 -13.33
N ARG A 336 -24.23 -4.42 -13.25
CA ARG A 336 -24.61 -5.78 -13.67
C ARG A 336 -24.57 -5.97 -15.18
N GLU A 337 -24.64 -4.89 -15.94
CA GLU A 337 -24.59 -4.91 -17.41
C GLU A 337 -23.15 -4.79 -17.95
N MET A 338 -22.14 -4.59 -17.08
CA MET A 338 -20.76 -4.34 -17.48
C MET A 338 -19.86 -5.56 -17.33
N GLN A 339 -18.87 -5.63 -18.19
CA GLN A 339 -17.77 -6.59 -18.16
C GLN A 339 -16.43 -5.83 -18.24
N LYS A 340 -15.33 -6.50 -17.94
CA LYS A 340 -13.99 -5.92 -17.99
C LYS A 340 -13.65 -5.24 -19.33
N LYS A 341 -14.13 -5.78 -20.46
CA LYS A 341 -13.94 -5.22 -21.80
C LYS A 341 -14.55 -3.82 -21.98
N ASP A 342 -15.56 -3.48 -21.17
CA ASP A 342 -16.28 -2.21 -21.26
C ASP A 342 -15.52 -1.05 -20.58
N SER A 343 -14.28 -1.30 -20.14
CA SER A 343 -13.38 -0.29 -19.55
C SER A 343 -13.13 0.89 -20.51
N ILE A 344 -13.16 0.67 -21.81
CA ILE A 344 -13.01 1.73 -22.84
C ILE A 344 -14.25 2.63 -22.98
N ILE A 345 -15.34 2.29 -22.30
CA ILE A 345 -16.62 3.03 -22.32
C ILE A 345 -16.90 3.67 -20.96
N TYR A 346 -16.72 2.88 -19.86
CA TYR A 346 -17.13 3.25 -18.50
C TYR A 346 -15.97 3.39 -17.53
N GLY A 347 -14.73 3.22 -18.00
CA GLY A 347 -13.52 3.26 -17.20
C GLY A 347 -13.22 1.97 -16.45
N GLY A 348 -11.96 1.81 -16.02
CA GLY A 348 -11.46 0.57 -15.41
C GLY A 348 -12.16 0.20 -14.12
N LYS A 349 -12.44 1.18 -13.25
CA LYS A 349 -13.07 0.95 -11.94
C LYS A 349 -14.48 0.35 -12.09
N SER A 350 -15.32 0.95 -12.93
CA SER A 350 -16.69 0.48 -13.18
C SER A 350 -16.72 -0.90 -13.82
N ALA A 351 -15.89 -1.09 -14.86
CA ALA A 351 -15.81 -2.36 -15.57
C ALA A 351 -15.32 -3.52 -14.67
N ASN A 352 -14.32 -3.28 -13.82
CA ASN A 352 -13.82 -4.28 -12.87
C ASN A 352 -14.87 -4.66 -11.82
N LEU A 353 -15.65 -3.69 -11.31
CA LEU A 353 -16.76 -3.97 -10.40
C LEU A 353 -17.86 -4.80 -11.08
N GLY A 354 -18.19 -4.47 -12.32
CA GLY A 354 -19.14 -5.24 -13.13
C GLY A 354 -18.69 -6.69 -13.34
N GLU A 355 -17.44 -6.90 -13.69
CA GLU A 355 -16.84 -8.23 -13.83
C GLU A 355 -16.98 -9.07 -12.56
N MET A 356 -16.71 -8.45 -11.38
CA MET A 356 -16.85 -9.13 -10.09
C MET A 356 -18.31 -9.50 -9.76
N ILE A 357 -19.28 -8.62 -10.07
CA ILE A 357 -20.71 -8.91 -9.90
C ILE A 357 -21.13 -10.09 -10.78
N ASN A 358 -20.72 -10.08 -12.05
CA ASN A 358 -21.09 -11.08 -13.04
C ASN A 358 -20.42 -12.44 -12.82
N ALA A 359 -19.33 -12.49 -12.06
CA ALA A 359 -18.71 -13.74 -11.64
C ALA A 359 -19.61 -14.56 -10.70
N LYS A 360 -20.65 -13.97 -10.10
CA LYS A 360 -21.66 -14.63 -9.24
C LYS A 360 -21.06 -15.48 -8.12
N ILE A 361 -19.98 -15.01 -7.52
CA ILE A 361 -19.28 -15.74 -6.45
C ILE A 361 -20.04 -15.59 -5.14
N PRO A 362 -20.36 -16.68 -4.45
CA PRO A 362 -21.00 -16.64 -3.12
C PRO A 362 -20.17 -15.79 -2.14
N ASN A 363 -20.83 -14.93 -1.37
CA ASN A 363 -20.26 -14.03 -0.38
C ASN A 363 -19.33 -12.91 -0.92
N LEU A 364 -19.13 -12.81 -2.23
CA LEU A 364 -18.52 -11.62 -2.84
C LEU A 364 -19.61 -10.58 -3.07
N VAL A 365 -19.58 -9.50 -2.32
CA VAL A 365 -20.59 -8.45 -2.40
C VAL A 365 -19.96 -7.18 -2.91
N VAL A 366 -20.50 -6.67 -4.01
CA VAL A 366 -20.18 -5.35 -4.57
C VAL A 366 -21.45 -4.51 -4.41
N PRO A 367 -21.36 -3.29 -3.86
CA PRO A 367 -22.53 -2.40 -3.80
C PRO A 367 -23.10 -2.11 -5.18
N ASP A 368 -24.43 -2.09 -5.31
CA ASP A 368 -25.10 -1.77 -6.56
C ASP A 368 -24.77 -0.33 -7.02
N GLY A 369 -24.77 -0.13 -8.33
CA GLY A 369 -24.46 1.16 -8.92
C GLY A 369 -24.71 1.18 -10.43
N PHE A 370 -24.60 2.37 -11.01
CA PHE A 370 -24.62 2.59 -12.45
C PHE A 370 -23.57 3.62 -12.84
N THR A 371 -23.15 3.61 -14.09
CA THR A 371 -22.07 4.47 -14.58
C THR A 371 -22.51 5.28 -15.79
N VAL A 372 -22.19 6.56 -15.78
CA VAL A 372 -22.35 7.49 -16.89
C VAL A 372 -21.13 7.36 -17.80
N PRO A 373 -21.24 6.97 -19.10
CA PRO A 373 -20.12 6.68 -19.98
C PRO A 373 -19.32 7.93 -20.38
N PHE A 374 -18.13 7.74 -20.94
CA PHE A 374 -17.23 8.80 -21.40
C PHE A 374 -17.87 9.76 -22.39
N TYR A 375 -18.82 9.30 -23.22
CA TYR A 375 -19.56 10.14 -24.17
C TYR A 375 -20.11 11.41 -23.51
N TRP A 376 -20.70 11.29 -22.32
CA TRP A 376 -21.33 12.43 -21.66
C TRP A 376 -20.33 13.43 -21.08
N TYR A 377 -19.15 12.95 -20.68
CA TYR A 377 -18.04 13.83 -20.33
C TYR A 377 -17.54 14.60 -21.56
N ASP A 378 -17.29 13.92 -22.66
CA ASP A 378 -16.85 14.51 -23.92
C ASP A 378 -17.85 15.55 -24.42
N LYS A 379 -19.15 15.17 -24.41
CA LYS A 379 -20.24 16.11 -24.79
C LYS A 379 -20.26 17.33 -23.86
N PHE A 380 -20.14 17.13 -22.53
CA PHE A 380 -20.13 18.23 -21.58
C PHE A 380 -18.94 19.16 -21.80
N MET A 381 -17.76 18.64 -22.08
CA MET A 381 -16.58 19.46 -22.41
C MET A 381 -16.82 20.30 -23.68
N LYS A 382 -17.36 19.72 -24.73
CA LYS A 382 -17.67 20.40 -26.02
C LYS A 382 -18.78 21.42 -25.88
N ASP A 383 -19.89 21.08 -25.23
CA ASP A 383 -21.03 21.98 -25.06
C ASP A 383 -20.68 23.25 -24.25
N ASN A 384 -19.63 23.20 -23.44
CA ASN A 384 -19.14 24.34 -22.66
C ASN A 384 -17.85 24.97 -23.23
N GLY A 385 -17.31 24.48 -24.35
CA GLY A 385 -16.09 24.99 -24.99
C GLY A 385 -14.81 24.66 -24.22
N PHE A 386 -14.87 23.69 -23.31
CA PHE A 386 -13.73 23.28 -22.47
C PHE A 386 -12.70 22.45 -23.24
N ASP A 387 -13.10 21.74 -24.28
CA ASP A 387 -12.21 21.02 -25.18
C ASP A 387 -11.25 21.98 -25.91
N GLN A 388 -11.78 23.09 -26.43
CA GLN A 388 -10.98 24.14 -27.06
C GLN A 388 -9.99 24.77 -26.07
N LYS A 389 -10.42 24.98 -24.82
CA LYS A 389 -9.57 25.51 -23.77
C LYS A 389 -8.43 24.56 -23.39
N VAL A 390 -8.68 23.25 -23.47
CA VAL A 390 -7.61 22.24 -23.30
C VAL A 390 -6.58 22.39 -24.41
N ASP A 391 -7.00 22.55 -25.65
CA ASP A 391 -6.09 22.78 -26.79
C ASP A 391 -5.27 24.06 -26.61
N GLU A 392 -5.92 25.17 -26.22
CA GLU A 392 -5.23 26.43 -25.89
C GLU A 392 -4.17 26.26 -24.81
N TYR A 393 -4.46 25.48 -23.75
CA TYR A 393 -3.49 25.22 -22.68
C TYR A 393 -2.31 24.37 -23.16
N LEU A 394 -2.55 23.36 -23.99
CA LEU A 394 -1.50 22.49 -24.50
C LEU A 394 -0.61 23.19 -25.54
N ASP A 395 -1.10 24.24 -26.18
CA ASP A 395 -0.35 25.09 -27.11
C ASP A 395 0.33 26.28 -26.41
N ASP A 396 0.00 26.54 -25.13
CA ASP A 396 0.60 27.63 -24.33
C ASP A 396 1.92 27.17 -23.72
N ASN A 397 3.02 27.78 -24.16
CA ASN A 397 4.37 27.47 -23.71
C ASN A 397 4.56 27.65 -22.19
N ASP A 398 3.94 28.69 -21.60
CA ASP A 398 4.02 28.92 -20.15
C ASP A 398 3.27 27.83 -19.37
N PHE A 399 2.12 27.42 -19.85
CA PHE A 399 1.40 26.31 -19.25
C PHE A 399 2.18 24.99 -19.33
N VAL A 400 2.81 24.72 -20.49
CA VAL A 400 3.54 23.47 -20.71
C VAL A 400 4.84 23.40 -19.88
N HIS A 401 5.56 24.50 -19.73
CA HIS A 401 6.90 24.49 -19.13
C HIS A 401 7.00 25.11 -17.74
N ASN A 402 5.96 25.85 -17.27
CA ASN A 402 5.96 26.45 -15.95
C ASN A 402 4.91 25.79 -15.03
N PRO A 403 5.32 24.90 -14.10
CA PRO A 403 4.40 24.17 -13.22
C PRO A 403 3.55 25.08 -12.32
N ARG A 404 4.03 26.26 -11.96
CA ARG A 404 3.27 27.23 -11.14
C ARG A 404 2.11 27.81 -11.94
N ILE A 405 2.35 28.28 -13.16
CA ILE A 405 1.31 28.78 -14.07
C ILE A 405 0.32 27.67 -14.38
N ARG A 406 0.82 26.47 -14.64
CA ARG A 406 0.00 25.29 -14.89
C ARG A 406 -0.93 24.98 -13.73
N ARG A 407 -0.42 24.99 -12.47
CA ARG A 407 -1.24 24.78 -11.28
C ARG A 407 -2.36 25.81 -11.18
N GLN A 408 -2.05 27.09 -11.33
CA GLN A 408 -3.05 28.17 -11.27
C GLN A 408 -4.12 28.03 -12.37
N LYS A 409 -3.69 27.75 -13.60
CA LYS A 409 -4.63 27.55 -14.72
C LYS A 409 -5.51 26.31 -14.53
N LEU A 410 -4.96 25.21 -14.04
CA LEU A 410 -5.72 24.00 -13.76
C LEU A 410 -6.74 24.20 -12.61
N GLU A 411 -6.39 24.94 -11.57
CA GLU A 411 -7.33 25.30 -10.50
C GLU A 411 -8.49 26.14 -11.01
N ALA A 412 -8.20 27.18 -11.80
CA ALA A 412 -9.24 27.99 -12.44
C ALA A 412 -10.12 27.15 -13.37
N PHE A 413 -9.53 26.31 -14.19
CA PHE A 413 -10.22 25.43 -15.12
C PHE A 413 -11.16 24.45 -14.42
N ARG A 414 -10.74 23.87 -13.31
CA ARG A 414 -11.59 23.01 -12.48
C ARG A 414 -12.80 23.74 -11.94
N ALA A 415 -12.64 24.98 -11.49
CA ALA A 415 -13.75 25.80 -11.04
C ALA A 415 -14.74 26.11 -12.18
N GLU A 416 -14.24 26.37 -13.38
CA GLU A 416 -15.09 26.56 -14.59
C GLU A 416 -15.86 25.27 -14.94
N ILE A 417 -15.22 24.11 -14.92
CA ILE A 417 -15.88 22.82 -15.16
C ILE A 417 -16.99 22.59 -14.11
N GLN A 418 -16.74 22.89 -12.84
CA GLN A 418 -17.76 22.79 -11.80
C GLN A 418 -18.94 23.77 -12.01
N ALA A 419 -18.69 24.93 -12.56
CA ALA A 419 -19.71 25.91 -12.91
C ALA A 419 -20.42 25.60 -14.25
N GLY A 420 -19.85 24.72 -15.08
CA GLY A 420 -20.35 24.42 -16.44
C GLY A 420 -21.81 24.00 -16.47
N LYS A 421 -22.47 24.32 -17.62
CA LYS A 421 -23.86 23.97 -17.88
C LYS A 421 -24.02 22.47 -18.09
N PHE A 422 -24.88 21.84 -17.29
CA PHE A 422 -25.13 20.40 -17.36
C PHE A 422 -26.32 20.12 -18.30
N ASP A 423 -26.27 18.99 -19.01
CA ASP A 423 -27.34 18.56 -19.90
C ASP A 423 -28.57 18.11 -19.09
N GLU A 424 -29.75 18.73 -19.33
CA GLU A 424 -30.96 18.45 -18.55
C GLU A 424 -31.57 17.08 -18.86
N ASN A 425 -31.37 16.51 -20.05
CA ASN A 425 -31.82 15.17 -20.36
C ASN A 425 -30.97 14.14 -19.61
N LEU A 426 -29.66 14.31 -19.61
CA LEU A 426 -28.73 13.50 -18.82
C LEU A 426 -29.08 13.58 -17.33
N LYS A 427 -29.30 14.77 -16.79
CA LYS A 427 -29.72 14.97 -15.39
C LYS A 427 -30.97 14.17 -15.08
N SER A 428 -32.00 14.30 -15.91
CA SER A 428 -33.28 13.60 -15.75
C SER A 428 -33.09 12.06 -15.74
N GLU A 429 -32.25 11.54 -16.64
CA GLU A 429 -31.97 10.09 -16.73
C GLU A 429 -31.20 9.58 -15.51
N ILE A 430 -30.18 10.32 -15.03
CA ILE A 430 -29.41 10.00 -13.85
C ILE A 430 -30.30 9.94 -12.61
N ILE A 431 -31.13 10.99 -12.40
CA ILE A 431 -32.02 11.06 -11.25
C ILE A 431 -33.07 9.97 -11.28
N LYS A 432 -33.64 9.69 -12.45
CA LYS A 432 -34.55 8.55 -12.65
C LYS A 432 -33.88 7.24 -12.23
N LYS A 433 -32.66 6.95 -12.73
CA LYS A 433 -31.91 5.73 -12.36
C LYS A 433 -31.57 5.67 -10.88
N TRP A 434 -31.13 6.77 -10.28
CA TRP A 434 -30.86 6.83 -8.85
C TRP A 434 -32.11 6.47 -8.02
N ARG A 435 -33.28 6.99 -8.38
CA ARG A 435 -34.54 6.69 -7.70
C ARG A 435 -35.01 5.24 -7.92
N THR A 436 -34.88 4.73 -9.16
CA THR A 436 -35.41 3.39 -9.53
C THR A 436 -34.45 2.26 -9.16
N GLU A 437 -33.14 2.38 -9.52
CA GLU A 437 -32.16 1.32 -9.33
C GLU A 437 -31.57 1.33 -7.91
N LEU A 438 -31.32 2.52 -7.34
CA LEU A 438 -30.68 2.67 -6.04
C LEU A 438 -31.65 3.14 -4.94
N LYS A 439 -32.95 3.23 -5.26
CA LYS A 439 -34.06 3.58 -4.31
C LYS A 439 -33.85 4.88 -3.56
N GLY A 440 -33.17 5.85 -4.18
CA GLY A 440 -32.84 7.14 -3.55
C GLY A 440 -31.89 7.03 -2.36
N ALA A 441 -31.11 5.95 -2.24
CA ALA A 441 -30.13 5.77 -1.17
C ALA A 441 -29.00 6.80 -1.28
N GLY A 442 -28.31 7.07 -0.17
CA GLY A 442 -27.07 7.81 -0.17
C GLY A 442 -26.03 7.11 -1.02
N VAL A 443 -25.38 7.85 -1.93
CA VAL A 443 -24.46 7.29 -2.92
C VAL A 443 -23.07 7.89 -2.82
N PHE A 444 -22.09 7.14 -3.31
CA PHE A 444 -20.79 7.67 -3.69
C PHE A 444 -20.81 7.99 -5.19
N VAL A 445 -20.33 9.16 -5.55
CA VAL A 445 -20.01 9.51 -6.94
C VAL A 445 -18.51 9.39 -7.11
N ARG A 446 -18.08 8.41 -7.91
CA ARG A 446 -16.67 7.99 -7.99
C ARG A 446 -16.12 8.17 -9.40
N SER A 447 -14.86 8.55 -9.49
CA SER A 447 -14.12 8.60 -10.75
C SER A 447 -13.91 7.19 -11.33
N SER A 448 -14.00 7.08 -12.65
CA SER A 448 -13.62 5.90 -13.41
C SER A 448 -13.09 6.35 -14.78
N SER A 449 -11.79 6.59 -14.88
CA SER A 449 -11.13 7.13 -16.06
C SER A 449 -10.59 6.03 -16.97
N ASN A 450 -10.42 6.33 -18.28
CA ASN A 450 -9.68 5.49 -19.21
C ASN A 450 -8.15 5.56 -18.98
N ALA A 451 -7.68 6.56 -18.24
CA ALA A 451 -6.27 6.77 -17.90
C ALA A 451 -5.95 6.39 -16.45
N GLU A 452 -6.77 5.56 -15.77
CA GLU A 452 -6.54 5.17 -14.38
C GLU A 452 -5.61 3.94 -14.26
N ASP A 453 -5.71 3.00 -15.19
CA ASP A 453 -5.00 1.69 -15.17
C ASP A 453 -4.24 1.44 -16.48
N LEU A 454 -3.39 2.35 -16.91
CA LEU A 454 -2.54 2.16 -18.09
C LEU A 454 -1.31 1.30 -17.76
N PRO A 455 -0.66 0.66 -18.76
CA PRO A 455 0.38 -0.35 -18.52
C PRO A 455 1.53 0.04 -17.59
N ASN A 456 1.91 1.29 -17.49
CA ASN A 456 2.98 1.78 -16.63
C ASN A 456 2.53 2.93 -15.72
N PHE A 457 1.21 3.15 -15.62
CA PHE A 457 0.63 4.27 -14.92
C PHE A 457 -0.48 3.82 -13.98
N SER A 458 -0.45 4.30 -12.76
CA SER A 458 -1.51 4.11 -11.77
C SER A 458 -2.05 5.47 -11.35
N GLY A 459 -3.30 5.72 -11.69
CA GLY A 459 -4.05 6.91 -11.28
C GLY A 459 -4.64 6.85 -9.87
N ALA A 460 -4.13 5.94 -9.02
CA ALA A 460 -4.62 5.77 -7.66
C ALA A 460 -4.52 7.05 -6.83
N GLY A 461 -5.63 7.45 -6.22
CA GLY A 461 -5.68 8.62 -5.34
C GLY A 461 -5.56 9.99 -6.04
N LEU A 462 -5.44 10.00 -7.38
CA LEU A 462 -5.28 11.24 -8.14
C LEU A 462 -6.62 11.93 -8.44
N TYR A 463 -7.72 11.19 -8.44
CA TYR A 463 -9.05 11.70 -8.81
C TYR A 463 -9.97 11.74 -7.60
N SER A 464 -10.93 12.67 -7.64
CA SER A 464 -11.87 12.89 -6.55
C SER A 464 -13.02 11.88 -6.55
N SER A 465 -13.51 11.58 -5.34
CA SER A 465 -14.78 10.88 -5.11
C SER A 465 -15.58 11.70 -4.10
N VAL A 466 -16.90 11.75 -4.25
CA VAL A 466 -17.80 12.45 -3.33
C VAL A 466 -18.66 11.41 -2.61
N ALA A 467 -18.58 11.42 -1.28
CA ALA A 467 -19.18 10.40 -0.43
C ALA A 467 -20.58 10.81 0.05
N ASN A 468 -21.44 9.81 0.29
CA ASN A 468 -22.75 9.94 0.97
C ASN A 468 -23.64 11.06 0.43
N VAL A 469 -23.73 11.19 -0.88
CA VAL A 469 -24.57 12.17 -1.57
C VAL A 469 -26.02 11.72 -1.53
N LYS A 470 -26.95 12.62 -1.10
CA LYS A 470 -28.35 12.26 -0.79
C LYS A 470 -29.41 13.09 -1.52
N THR A 471 -29.05 14.10 -2.29
CA THR A 471 -30.00 14.93 -3.04
C THR A 471 -29.67 14.97 -4.51
N GLU A 472 -30.65 15.27 -5.36
CA GLU A 472 -30.52 15.34 -6.79
C GLU A 472 -29.51 16.39 -7.23
N GLU A 473 -29.58 17.57 -6.62
CA GLU A 473 -28.68 18.69 -6.90
C GLU A 473 -27.24 18.30 -6.57
N LYS A 474 -27.04 17.73 -5.39
CA LYS A 474 -25.71 17.27 -4.95
C LYS A 474 -25.14 16.14 -5.80
N ILE A 475 -25.97 15.27 -6.39
CA ILE A 475 -25.49 14.24 -7.33
C ILE A 475 -24.86 14.90 -8.56
N ILE A 476 -25.52 15.91 -9.12
CA ILE A 476 -25.03 16.63 -10.29
C ILE A 476 -23.78 17.46 -9.95
N GLU A 477 -23.74 18.12 -8.81
CA GLU A 477 -22.55 18.83 -8.31
C GLU A 477 -21.38 17.87 -8.10
N ALA A 478 -21.64 16.71 -7.49
CA ALA A 478 -20.65 15.66 -7.30
C ALA A 478 -20.11 15.11 -8.63
N MET A 479 -20.97 14.93 -9.62
CA MET A 479 -20.53 14.52 -10.98
C MET A 479 -19.60 15.55 -11.61
N LYS A 480 -19.95 16.84 -11.56
CA LYS A 480 -19.08 17.91 -12.08
C LYS A 480 -17.77 17.97 -11.30
N THR A 481 -17.78 17.74 -9.99
CA THR A 481 -16.56 17.63 -9.15
C THR A 481 -15.69 16.46 -9.60
N VAL A 482 -16.27 15.29 -9.84
CA VAL A 482 -15.56 14.11 -10.35
C VAL A 482 -14.99 14.39 -11.74
N TRP A 483 -15.74 14.98 -12.65
CA TRP A 483 -15.26 15.34 -13.99
C TRP A 483 -14.12 16.37 -13.93
N ALA A 484 -14.26 17.41 -13.11
CA ALA A 484 -13.21 18.41 -12.89
C ALA A 484 -11.92 17.79 -12.32
N SER A 485 -12.03 16.70 -11.56
CA SER A 485 -10.86 16.05 -10.94
C SER A 485 -9.90 15.41 -11.94
N LEU A 486 -10.32 15.20 -13.19
CA LEU A 486 -9.41 14.80 -14.27
C LEU A 486 -8.29 15.83 -14.46
N TRP A 487 -8.56 17.09 -14.16
CA TRP A 487 -7.67 18.24 -14.25
C TRP A 487 -7.04 18.62 -12.90
N ASN A 488 -7.05 17.72 -11.90
CA ASN A 488 -6.22 17.88 -10.71
C ASN A 488 -4.75 17.99 -11.14
N PHE A 489 -4.01 18.90 -10.52
CA PHE A 489 -2.62 19.13 -10.86
C PHE A 489 -1.78 17.83 -10.82
N ASP A 490 -1.88 17.07 -9.74
CA ASP A 490 -1.12 15.83 -9.58
C ASP A 490 -1.52 14.75 -10.60
N ALA A 491 -2.80 14.73 -11.00
CA ALA A 491 -3.29 13.83 -12.03
C ALA A 491 -2.75 14.22 -13.41
N TYR A 492 -2.76 15.52 -13.72
CA TYR A 492 -2.20 16.06 -14.96
C TYR A 492 -0.70 15.75 -15.05
N GLU A 493 0.08 16.11 -14.02
CA GLU A 493 1.52 15.86 -13.96
C GLU A 493 1.88 14.38 -14.09
N SER A 494 1.13 13.51 -13.40
CA SER A 494 1.32 12.06 -13.52
C SER A 494 1.12 11.56 -14.94
N ARG A 495 0.12 12.06 -15.67
CA ARG A 495 -0.12 11.73 -17.08
C ARG A 495 0.97 12.26 -18.00
N VAL A 496 1.41 13.52 -17.79
CA VAL A 496 2.52 14.12 -18.56
C VAL A 496 3.78 13.26 -18.44
N ARG A 497 4.13 12.85 -17.21
CA ARG A 497 5.33 12.04 -16.95
C ARG A 497 5.26 10.64 -17.53
N ASN A 498 4.07 10.11 -17.71
CA ASN A 498 3.84 8.81 -18.33
C ASN A 498 3.48 8.93 -19.82
N TYR A 499 3.70 10.09 -20.41
CA TYR A 499 3.50 10.36 -21.84
C TYR A 499 2.09 10.05 -22.32
N VAL A 500 1.08 10.32 -21.49
CA VAL A 500 -0.33 10.16 -21.84
C VAL A 500 -0.82 11.42 -22.55
N ASP A 501 -1.40 11.27 -23.72
CA ASP A 501 -2.01 12.37 -24.46
C ASP A 501 -3.24 12.92 -23.71
N GLN A 502 -3.16 14.17 -23.27
CA GLN A 502 -4.19 14.83 -22.48
C GLN A 502 -5.51 15.03 -23.25
N ARG A 503 -5.47 14.99 -24.58
CA ARG A 503 -6.67 15.09 -25.46
C ARG A 503 -7.48 13.80 -25.52
N THR A 504 -6.89 12.68 -25.09
CA THR A 504 -7.50 11.35 -25.17
C THR A 504 -8.01 10.83 -23.84
N VAL A 505 -7.94 11.65 -22.77
CA VAL A 505 -8.37 11.25 -21.44
C VAL A 505 -9.81 11.66 -21.15
N TYR A 506 -10.58 10.71 -20.64
CA TYR A 506 -12.00 10.88 -20.35
C TYR A 506 -12.32 10.38 -18.95
N MET A 507 -13.37 10.96 -18.36
CA MET A 507 -13.83 10.62 -17.02
C MET A 507 -15.29 10.17 -17.07
N SER A 508 -15.55 8.91 -16.77
CA SER A 508 -16.90 8.48 -16.44
C SER A 508 -17.19 8.67 -14.94
N ALA A 509 -18.47 8.76 -14.59
CA ALA A 509 -18.90 8.89 -13.21
C ALA A 509 -19.68 7.65 -12.79
N LEU A 510 -19.13 6.91 -11.80
CA LEU A 510 -19.80 5.80 -11.16
C LEU A 510 -20.61 6.31 -9.97
N ILE A 511 -21.94 6.14 -10.05
CA ILE A 511 -22.87 6.42 -8.95
C ILE A 511 -23.18 5.09 -8.27
N GLN A 512 -22.69 4.90 -7.05
CA GLN A 512 -22.70 3.62 -6.32
C GLN A 512 -23.33 3.77 -4.96
N THR A 513 -24.15 2.81 -4.54
CA THR A 513 -24.75 2.79 -3.20
C THR A 513 -23.68 2.91 -2.12
N GLY A 514 -23.84 3.85 -1.22
CA GLY A 514 -22.95 4.07 -0.09
C GLY A 514 -23.08 2.99 0.98
N ILE A 515 -21.94 2.60 1.54
CA ILE A 515 -21.86 1.63 2.65
C ILE A 515 -21.31 2.36 3.87
N ASN A 516 -22.10 2.47 4.93
CA ASN A 516 -21.65 3.08 6.20
C ASN A 516 -20.83 2.07 7.00
N MET A 517 -19.57 1.96 6.67
CA MET A 517 -18.66 0.92 7.13
C MET A 517 -18.38 0.98 8.64
N ASP A 518 -18.31 -0.19 9.28
CA ASP A 518 -17.78 -0.36 10.64
C ASP A 518 -16.24 -0.29 10.62
N SER A 519 -15.66 -0.89 9.59
CA SER A 519 -14.23 -0.80 9.26
C SER A 519 -14.03 -0.88 7.75
N GLY A 520 -12.98 -0.26 7.25
CA GLY A 520 -12.61 -0.29 5.85
C GLY A 520 -11.11 -0.35 5.66
N GLY A 521 -10.68 -0.62 4.42
CA GLY A 521 -9.27 -0.71 4.17
C GLY A 521 -8.88 -1.07 2.74
N VAL A 522 -7.59 -1.37 2.60
CA VAL A 522 -7.00 -1.89 1.38
C VAL A 522 -6.31 -3.22 1.66
N MET A 523 -6.21 -4.08 0.66
CA MET A 523 -5.44 -5.31 0.76
C MET A 523 -4.74 -5.61 -0.57
N PHE A 524 -3.51 -6.15 -0.46
CA PHE A 524 -2.72 -6.59 -1.59
C PHE A 524 -2.56 -8.10 -1.55
N THR A 525 -2.74 -8.78 -2.69
CA THR A 525 -2.57 -10.24 -2.77
C THR A 525 -1.10 -10.68 -2.75
N LYS A 526 -0.22 -9.84 -2.25
CA LYS A 526 1.21 -10.08 -2.05
C LYS A 526 1.71 -9.38 -0.78
N ASP A 527 2.92 -9.73 -0.36
CA ASP A 527 3.69 -8.96 0.63
C ASP A 527 4.39 -7.81 -0.11
N PRO A 528 4.05 -6.54 0.16
CA PRO A 528 4.72 -5.41 -0.48
C PRO A 528 6.14 -5.14 0.04
N PHE A 529 6.53 -5.76 1.18
CA PHE A 529 7.80 -5.53 1.86
C PHE A 529 8.81 -6.67 1.66
N ASP A 530 8.35 -7.87 1.32
CA ASP A 530 9.19 -9.05 1.14
C ASP A 530 8.74 -9.86 -0.09
N PRO A 531 9.40 -9.69 -1.25
CA PRO A 531 9.04 -10.39 -2.48
C PRO A 531 9.24 -11.91 -2.39
N GLU A 532 10.06 -12.39 -1.44
CA GLU A 532 10.26 -13.82 -1.20
C GLU A 532 9.11 -14.47 -0.40
N ASN A 533 8.28 -13.65 0.26
CA ASN A 533 7.10 -14.13 0.99
C ASN A 533 5.90 -14.36 0.04
N LYS A 534 6.09 -15.29 -0.88
CA LYS A 534 5.10 -15.61 -1.93
C LYS A 534 3.76 -16.04 -1.35
N ASN A 535 2.68 -15.55 -1.95
CA ASN A 535 1.28 -15.80 -1.58
C ASN A 535 0.85 -15.23 -0.22
N ALA A 536 1.63 -14.39 0.42
CA ALA A 536 1.16 -13.61 1.56
C ALA A 536 0.12 -12.58 1.10
N VAL A 537 -0.78 -12.19 2.00
CA VAL A 537 -1.75 -11.12 1.76
C VAL A 537 -1.52 -10.03 2.79
N TYR A 538 -1.21 -8.84 2.31
CA TYR A 538 -1.11 -7.65 3.14
C TYR A 538 -2.48 -6.98 3.26
N ILE A 539 -2.83 -6.52 4.47
CA ILE A 539 -4.09 -5.84 4.75
C ILE A 539 -3.79 -4.61 5.60
N ALA A 540 -4.28 -3.45 5.16
CA ALA A 540 -4.34 -2.23 5.96
C ALA A 540 -5.80 -1.92 6.29
N ALA A 541 -6.09 -1.63 7.56
CA ALA A 541 -7.46 -1.46 8.06
C ALA A 541 -7.58 -0.26 9.00
N VAL A 542 -8.71 0.43 8.92
CA VAL A 542 -9.11 1.51 9.83
C VAL A 542 -10.55 1.30 10.30
N TRP A 543 -10.89 1.89 11.43
CA TRP A 543 -12.28 2.00 11.86
C TRP A 543 -13.03 3.00 10.97
N GLY A 544 -14.27 2.66 10.59
CA GLY A 544 -15.11 3.48 9.73
C GLY A 544 -14.67 3.43 8.26
N HIS A 545 -14.78 4.54 7.56
CA HIS A 545 -14.42 4.64 6.15
C HIS A 545 -12.92 4.63 5.92
N ASN A 546 -12.49 4.05 4.77
CA ASN A 546 -11.09 3.87 4.37
C ASN A 546 -10.42 5.15 3.80
N ASP A 547 -11.14 6.26 3.66
CA ASP A 547 -10.59 7.54 3.20
C ASP A 547 -9.32 8.01 3.94
N PRO A 548 -9.18 7.79 5.27
CA PRO A 548 -7.94 8.10 5.99
C PRO A 548 -6.71 7.32 5.53
N ILE A 549 -6.86 6.08 5.04
CA ILE A 549 -5.74 5.28 4.51
C ILE A 549 -5.29 5.86 3.19
N THR A 550 -6.23 6.15 2.29
CA THR A 550 -5.94 6.69 0.96
C THR A 550 -5.40 8.13 1.04
N GLY A 551 -5.79 8.89 2.09
CA GLY A 551 -5.33 10.25 2.35
C GLY A 551 -4.15 10.38 3.31
N ASN A 552 -3.53 9.29 3.78
CA ASN A 552 -2.41 9.26 4.76
C ASN A 552 -2.66 10.07 6.04
N LYS A 553 -3.91 10.15 6.50
CA LYS A 553 -4.29 10.98 7.68
C LYS A 553 -4.07 10.28 9.01
N PHE A 554 -4.05 8.95 9.02
CA PHE A 554 -3.88 8.12 10.21
C PHE A 554 -2.98 6.93 9.93
N VAL A 555 -2.40 6.35 10.99
CA VAL A 555 -1.69 5.08 10.90
C VAL A 555 -2.75 3.96 10.92
N PRO A 556 -2.90 3.17 9.84
CA PRO A 556 -3.83 2.04 9.81
C PRO A 556 -3.30 0.85 10.63
N GLU A 557 -4.18 -0.05 11.06
CA GLU A 557 -3.77 -1.40 11.42
C GLU A 557 -3.19 -2.08 10.18
N GLN A 558 -1.98 -2.61 10.28
CA GLN A 558 -1.32 -3.33 9.19
C GLN A 558 -1.13 -4.79 9.58
N LEU A 559 -1.54 -5.68 8.70
CA LEU A 559 -1.54 -7.11 8.92
C LEU A 559 -0.91 -7.82 7.73
N LEU A 560 -0.23 -8.91 8.02
CA LEU A 560 0.26 -9.84 7.02
C LEU A 560 -0.30 -11.23 7.31
N PHE A 561 -1.00 -11.81 6.35
CA PHE A 561 -1.48 -13.18 6.42
C PHE A 561 -0.61 -14.09 5.58
N ASN A 562 -0.16 -15.19 6.18
CA ASN A 562 0.58 -16.22 5.46
C ASN A 562 -0.31 -17.46 5.25
N PRO A 563 -0.74 -17.77 4.01
CA PRO A 563 -1.62 -18.89 3.72
C PRO A 563 -1.04 -20.26 4.07
N LYS A 564 0.29 -20.42 3.99
CA LYS A 564 0.96 -21.69 4.29
C LYS A 564 0.90 -22.06 5.78
N SER A 565 1.07 -21.08 6.66
CA SER A 565 1.02 -21.29 8.11
C SER A 565 -0.35 -20.98 8.72
N ASN A 566 -1.28 -20.44 7.93
CA ASN A 566 -2.57 -19.89 8.36
C ASN A 566 -2.44 -18.87 9.52
N ALA A 567 -1.32 -18.15 9.54
CA ALA A 567 -0.97 -17.21 10.58
C ALA A 567 -1.30 -15.77 10.19
N VAL A 568 -1.88 -15.03 11.13
CA VAL A 568 -2.04 -13.57 11.07
C VAL A 568 -0.89 -12.95 11.85
N GLN A 569 -0.14 -12.08 11.19
CA GLN A 569 0.89 -11.25 11.81
C GLN A 569 0.40 -9.80 11.83
N VAL A 570 0.37 -9.20 13.00
CA VAL A 570 0.12 -7.77 13.16
C VAL A 570 1.44 -7.04 13.01
N LEU A 571 1.52 -6.15 12.04
CA LEU A 571 2.69 -5.30 11.80
C LEU A 571 2.57 -3.98 12.55
N THR A 572 1.37 -3.39 12.58
CA THR A 572 1.09 -2.10 13.22
C THR A 572 -0.35 -2.08 13.71
N LEU A 573 -0.64 -1.44 14.85
CA LEU A 573 -2.00 -1.14 15.29
C LEU A 573 -2.49 0.19 14.72
N SER A 574 -3.79 0.30 14.54
CA SER A 574 -4.40 1.55 14.13
C SER A 574 -4.21 2.63 15.20
N GLN A 575 -3.78 3.82 14.76
CA GLN A 575 -3.69 5.02 15.58
C GLN A 575 -4.66 6.05 15.01
N GLN A 576 -5.93 5.90 15.34
CA GLN A 576 -7.00 6.81 14.94
C GLN A 576 -7.49 7.62 16.15
N ASP A 577 -7.53 8.94 15.98
CA ASP A 577 -8.16 9.87 16.93
C ASP A 577 -9.64 10.08 16.63
N SER A 578 -10.08 9.71 15.44
CA SER A 578 -11.45 9.87 14.97
C SER A 578 -11.85 8.80 13.97
N VAL A 579 -13.15 8.55 13.86
CA VAL A 579 -13.75 7.59 12.92
C VAL A 579 -14.63 8.35 11.94
N LEU A 580 -14.50 8.07 10.64
CA LEU A 580 -15.37 8.63 9.61
C LEU A 580 -16.61 7.76 9.43
N LYS A 581 -17.78 8.38 9.58
CA LYS A 581 -19.11 7.78 9.43
C LYS A 581 -19.99 8.63 8.52
N PHE A 582 -21.10 8.07 8.04
CA PHE A 582 -22.09 8.84 7.29
C PHE A 582 -22.78 9.86 8.17
N GLY A 583 -22.80 11.11 7.73
CA GLY A 583 -23.65 12.15 8.29
C GLY A 583 -25.13 11.93 7.93
N ALA A 584 -26.03 12.44 8.78
CA ALA A 584 -27.47 12.35 8.56
C ALA A 584 -27.90 13.09 7.28
N ASP A 585 -27.32 14.25 7.03
CA ASP A 585 -27.67 15.15 5.91
C ASP A 585 -26.80 14.94 4.66
N GLY A 586 -25.97 13.90 4.64
CA GLY A 586 -24.96 13.65 3.61
C GLY A 586 -23.54 13.77 4.16
N ASP A 587 -22.55 13.69 3.28
CA ASP A 587 -21.12 13.76 3.57
C ASP A 587 -20.61 12.73 4.61
N LEU A 588 -19.33 12.79 4.93
CA LEU A 588 -18.70 12.03 6.01
C LEU A 588 -18.46 12.95 7.20
N ILE A 589 -18.85 12.49 8.37
CA ILE A 589 -18.62 13.20 9.64
C ILE A 589 -17.55 12.49 10.47
N LYS A 590 -16.75 13.26 11.20
CA LYS A 590 -15.82 12.72 12.19
C LYS A 590 -16.54 12.49 13.51
N THR A 591 -16.39 11.29 14.05
CA THR A 591 -16.82 10.96 15.42
C THR A 591 -15.60 10.72 16.28
N SER A 592 -15.60 11.19 17.52
CA SER A 592 -14.48 11.04 18.46
C SER A 592 -14.54 9.67 19.13
N GLU A 593 -13.97 8.66 18.51
CA GLU A 593 -13.73 7.36 19.14
C GLU A 593 -12.24 7.03 18.98
N ALA A 594 -11.41 7.43 19.95
CA ALA A 594 -10.02 7.01 19.98
C ALA A 594 -9.95 5.52 20.28
N THR A 595 -9.38 4.73 19.39
CA THR A 595 -9.20 3.30 19.59
C THR A 595 -7.74 2.88 19.36
N THR A 596 -7.14 2.26 20.37
CA THR A 596 -5.83 1.62 20.29
C THR A 596 -5.93 0.10 20.16
N ARG A 597 -7.13 -0.43 19.91
CA ARG A 597 -7.39 -1.87 19.76
C ARG A 597 -7.33 -2.29 18.30
N ARG A 598 -7.22 -3.58 18.07
CA ARG A 598 -7.26 -4.18 16.73
C ARG A 598 -8.58 -3.84 16.03
N VAL A 599 -8.47 -3.44 14.76
CA VAL A 599 -9.60 -3.16 13.87
C VAL A 599 -10.25 -4.46 13.42
N LEU A 600 -9.42 -5.46 13.04
CA LEU A 600 -9.88 -6.73 12.49
C LEU A 600 -9.64 -7.89 13.46
N THR A 601 -10.65 -8.76 13.57
CA THR A 601 -10.46 -10.07 14.19
C THR A 601 -9.74 -11.01 13.21
N ASP A 602 -9.11 -12.06 13.72
CA ASP A 602 -8.51 -13.11 12.88
C ASP A 602 -9.51 -13.78 11.94
N LYS A 603 -10.80 -13.83 12.33
CA LYS A 603 -11.88 -14.31 11.48
C LYS A 603 -12.07 -13.39 10.28
N ASN A 604 -12.18 -12.07 10.51
CA ASN A 604 -12.30 -11.08 9.44
C ASN A 604 -11.12 -11.16 8.46
N VAL A 605 -9.89 -11.28 8.98
CA VAL A 605 -8.68 -11.42 8.15
C VAL A 605 -8.77 -12.64 7.23
N ARG A 606 -9.16 -13.81 7.76
CA ARG A 606 -9.30 -15.03 6.93
C ARG A 606 -10.38 -14.92 5.87
N GLU A 607 -11.48 -14.24 6.16
CA GLU A 607 -12.56 -14.00 5.18
C GLU A 607 -12.11 -13.02 4.09
N LEU A 608 -11.41 -11.94 4.44
CA LEU A 608 -10.80 -11.01 3.48
C LEU A 608 -9.80 -11.72 2.56
N VAL A 609 -8.94 -12.57 3.11
CA VAL A 609 -7.97 -13.36 2.32
C VAL A 609 -8.67 -14.32 1.34
N LYS A 610 -9.75 -14.96 1.76
CA LYS A 610 -10.58 -15.79 0.85
C LYS A 610 -11.14 -14.94 -0.29
N THR A 611 -11.70 -13.77 0.05
CA THR A 611 -12.22 -12.80 -0.92
C THR A 611 -11.14 -12.35 -1.90
N ALA A 612 -9.96 -11.97 -1.41
CA ALA A 612 -8.81 -11.58 -2.23
C ALA A 612 -8.39 -12.69 -3.22
N SER A 613 -8.34 -13.94 -2.74
CA SER A 613 -7.98 -15.10 -3.56
C SER A 613 -9.01 -15.37 -4.67
N VAL A 614 -10.29 -15.14 -4.39
CA VAL A 614 -11.38 -15.25 -5.37
C VAL A 614 -11.25 -14.15 -6.43
N ILE A 615 -11.06 -12.89 -6.01
CA ILE A 615 -10.90 -11.75 -6.92
C ILE A 615 -9.69 -11.95 -7.82
N LYS A 616 -8.54 -12.36 -7.28
CA LYS A 616 -7.35 -12.67 -8.10
C LYS A 616 -7.66 -13.68 -9.19
N ARG A 617 -8.46 -14.73 -8.91
CA ARG A 617 -8.88 -15.73 -9.92
C ARG A 617 -9.81 -15.15 -10.99
N ILE A 618 -10.77 -14.28 -10.63
CA ILE A 618 -11.65 -13.57 -11.58
C ILE A 618 -10.80 -12.82 -12.62
N PHE A 619 -9.72 -12.18 -12.19
CA PHE A 619 -8.79 -11.44 -13.07
C PHE A 619 -7.65 -12.31 -13.64
N GLY A 620 -7.84 -13.63 -13.72
CA GLY A 620 -6.95 -14.58 -14.41
C GLY A 620 -5.80 -15.12 -13.57
N GLY A 621 -5.70 -14.79 -12.29
CA GLY A 621 -4.80 -15.41 -11.31
C GLY A 621 -3.30 -15.06 -11.40
N LYS A 622 -2.86 -14.43 -12.50
CA LYS A 622 -1.44 -14.17 -12.78
C LYS A 622 -0.93 -12.86 -12.16
N LYS A 623 -1.76 -11.81 -12.15
CA LYS A 623 -1.40 -10.50 -11.60
C LYS A 623 -1.91 -10.37 -10.17
N GLU A 624 -1.07 -9.85 -9.31
CA GLU A 624 -1.47 -9.48 -7.95
C GLU A 624 -2.53 -8.38 -8.02
N GLN A 625 -3.37 -8.29 -6.98
CA GLN A 625 -4.48 -7.35 -6.93
C GLN A 625 -4.31 -6.38 -5.77
N ASP A 626 -4.68 -5.14 -6.01
CA ASP A 626 -4.93 -4.08 -5.05
C ASP A 626 -6.45 -3.93 -4.91
N ILE A 627 -6.97 -4.17 -3.70
CA ILE A 627 -8.40 -4.31 -3.45
C ILE A 627 -8.80 -3.36 -2.31
N GLU A 628 -9.79 -2.50 -2.58
CA GLU A 628 -10.48 -1.70 -1.58
C GLU A 628 -11.69 -2.47 -1.04
N TRP A 629 -11.85 -2.48 0.27
CA TRP A 629 -12.92 -3.22 0.93
C TRP A 629 -13.49 -2.45 2.13
N GLY A 630 -14.72 -2.82 2.52
CA GLY A 630 -15.36 -2.37 3.75
C GLY A 630 -16.11 -3.51 4.42
N ILE A 631 -16.26 -3.44 5.74
CA ILE A 631 -17.11 -4.33 6.53
C ILE A 631 -18.23 -3.50 7.13
N MET A 632 -19.46 -3.99 6.97
CA MET A 632 -20.66 -3.41 7.62
C MET A 632 -21.51 -4.56 8.15
N ASN A 633 -21.83 -4.55 9.45
CA ASN A 633 -22.61 -5.60 10.12
C ASN A 633 -22.01 -7.02 9.88
N GLY A 634 -20.69 -7.12 9.92
CA GLY A 634 -19.95 -8.38 9.71
C GLY A 634 -19.90 -8.89 8.26
N LYS A 635 -20.47 -8.16 7.29
CA LYS A 635 -20.46 -8.50 5.87
C LYS A 635 -19.39 -7.72 5.13
N ILE A 636 -18.59 -8.41 4.31
CA ILE A 636 -17.53 -7.80 3.49
C ILE A 636 -18.13 -7.26 2.19
N TYR A 637 -17.78 -6.03 1.87
CA TYR A 637 -18.08 -5.37 0.61
C TYR A 637 -16.78 -5.05 -0.12
N VAL A 638 -16.73 -5.35 -1.42
CA VAL A 638 -15.61 -4.98 -2.28
C VAL A 638 -15.97 -3.69 -3.01
N LEU A 639 -15.12 -2.68 -2.85
CA LEU A 639 -15.36 -1.34 -3.37
C LEU A 639 -14.56 -1.05 -4.63
N GLN A 640 -13.43 -1.72 -4.81
CA GLN A 640 -12.57 -1.61 -5.99
C GLN A 640 -11.61 -2.80 -6.06
N SER A 641 -11.23 -3.21 -7.27
CA SER A 641 -10.08 -4.08 -7.50
C SER A 641 -9.38 -3.68 -8.79
N ARG A 642 -8.05 -3.69 -8.75
CA ARG A 642 -7.19 -3.42 -9.90
C ARG A 642 -5.90 -4.23 -9.80
N PRO A 643 -5.16 -4.41 -10.91
CA PRO A 643 -3.84 -4.99 -10.86
C PRO A 643 -2.92 -4.20 -9.92
N TYR A 644 -2.21 -4.92 -9.05
CA TYR A 644 -1.13 -4.32 -8.25
C TYR A 644 0.04 -3.97 -9.18
N ILE A 645 0.48 -2.72 -9.14
CA ILE A 645 1.65 -2.26 -9.91
C ILE A 645 2.82 -2.19 -8.95
N GLU A 646 3.88 -2.96 -9.26
CA GLU A 646 5.16 -2.83 -8.56
C GLU A 646 5.78 -1.47 -8.92
N LYS A 647 5.96 -0.63 -7.91
CA LYS A 647 6.64 0.67 -8.06
C LYS A 647 8.07 0.56 -7.57
#